data_df9b73c6d0c5c2cab013cfb6497e507e
#
_entry.id   df9b73c6d0c5c2cab013cfb6497e507e
#
_cell.length_a   1.000
_cell.length_b   1.000
_cell.length_c   1.000
_cell.angle_alpha   90.00
_cell.angle_beta   90.00
_cell.angle_gamma   90.00
#
_symmetry.space_group_name_H-M   'P 1'
#
loop_
_entity.id
_entity.type
_entity.pdbx_description
1 polymer ?
#
loop_
_entity_poly.entity_id
_entity_poly.type
_entity_poly.pdbx_seq_one_letter_code
_entity_poly.pdbx_strand_id
1 'polypeptide(L)'
;MTQEAHSTKDTESDWENTWGGKIIFSHGTSAARGTCIFIKSTVQHEVHKKIIDSDGRYVILDIEIEGIRLTLASIYAPNNDSPEFFITVRNLIESLPNDRRISGGDYNLVLDLTKDKKGGQNKTKTKSQKIICEWMNNADLIDIWRHMHPDSLTYTWSQKRPTRVFCRLDFFLISTSLVDDIVSAKIVPGFRSDHSAVILEIKLNKTIRGRGYWKLNCNHLSNLEYINTIKRTINETVQMNKESNPNLLWDTIKIAIRGESIKFGATQKKEIDKEIVRLEKEIQRLNELSTNTPLSDTDEGYLQSAKTSLCTIINQKAQGAYVRSRAENYEEGEKNKSSFFNIEKRNSTKKSVNKLRISKTEVISDQNRILDHMKTFYKTLYSQKKLENSNTFLSNLSPPKTVNEEQSIIMTKDLTIDEIAAAIKEMKSNKSPGEDGLPIEFYRIFWEDIKIYLFESYKFSLQEKSLSITQKRGVISLLPKKGDLLMLKNWRPLTLLNVDYKILAKLIATRIKKVLLYIINEDQTGFLPKRFIGQNIVSMFEIMNFCDENELAAVLISIDFEKAFDQIDWDFIWDSMNFFKFPPKIINWIKTIYKGAQSCVTNNGHMSEYFALGRGVRQGCPLSPYLFIIASEILAISLRSNELIKGILIGGKESKIKQFADDSQAISIFDKESINATFKNFEDYGKVSGSVINFDKSKLMRIGSIKDSLFAVDLDYKDVKWTNGPIEILGINFYSTFEETTKYNYEKVLEKIDKAIQTWSTQKLTLFGKISVINTVLLSKLISKLSSLPSPSTDMIKRIENKFIDFLWSSKRHAISKEMLTKNRSNFGLNFPCIATKDKSLKMAWIKRLLNSDADCVSPFLNANLKVGFDTLFRCNLKKSDLKDCSDSQLPLFWKQTLEIWCEANYRSIDQIENPNEEILWLNSNIKLDHKTIFIKEMFDNNIVRVKDLQKDDKTWLNFDSFRTKYPNVKINFLHYHRIINAIPIEYKNNRKGNDPKKTALAFSLCLKKFQKLIITTHKPIT
;
A
#
# COMPACT_ATOMS: atom_id res chain seq x y z
N MET A 1 15.89 -30.02 3.16
CA MET A 1 15.75 -31.36 2.60
C MET A 1 14.61 -32.03 3.31
N THR A 2 13.72 -32.68 2.61
CA THR A 2 12.57 -33.42 3.18
C THR A 2 12.38 -34.71 2.42
N GLN A 3 12.01 -35.73 3.12
CA GLN A 3 11.68 -37.06 2.61
C GLN A 3 10.22 -37.33 2.85
N GLU A 4 9.63 -38.31 2.18
CA GLU A 4 8.20 -38.64 2.26
C GLU A 4 7.28 -37.43 2.03
N ALA A 5 7.66 -36.58 1.08
CA ALA A 5 6.93 -35.36 0.80
C ALA A 5 5.55 -35.59 0.18
N HIS A 6 5.30 -36.80 -0.37
CA HIS A 6 4.08 -37.20 -1.08
C HIS A 6 3.66 -36.16 -2.16
N SER A 7 4.67 -35.49 -2.74
CA SER A 7 4.48 -34.45 -3.76
C SER A 7 4.20 -35.05 -5.13
N THR A 8 3.31 -34.44 -5.86
CA THR A 8 2.98 -34.78 -7.26
C THR A 8 3.19 -33.54 -8.13
N LYS A 9 3.27 -33.74 -9.45
CA LYS A 9 3.47 -32.65 -10.40
C LYS A 9 2.38 -31.58 -10.32
N ASP A 10 1.16 -31.97 -10.03
CA ASP A 10 0.00 -31.10 -9.89
C ASP A 10 0.05 -30.24 -8.60
N THR A 11 0.84 -30.64 -7.61
CA THR A 11 0.98 -29.93 -6.34
C THR A 11 2.21 -29.01 -6.27
N GLU A 12 3.08 -28.99 -7.29
CA GLU A 12 4.30 -28.18 -7.29
C GLU A 12 4.05 -26.70 -6.97
N SER A 13 3.08 -26.10 -7.69
CA SER A 13 2.77 -24.67 -7.52
C SER A 13 2.28 -24.34 -6.11
N ASP A 14 1.55 -25.23 -5.48
CA ASP A 14 1.07 -25.06 -4.10
C ASP A 14 2.21 -25.08 -3.10
N TRP A 15 3.16 -26.00 -3.29
CA TRP A 15 4.36 -26.10 -2.45
C TRP A 15 5.27 -24.90 -2.62
N GLU A 16 5.55 -24.46 -3.85
CA GLU A 16 6.41 -23.31 -4.13
C GLU A 16 5.80 -22.00 -3.59
N ASN A 17 4.51 -21.81 -3.79
CA ASN A 17 3.80 -20.65 -3.25
C ASN A 17 3.76 -20.67 -1.71
N THR A 18 3.61 -21.83 -1.11
CA THR A 18 3.62 -22.00 0.34
C THR A 18 5.01 -21.75 0.93
N TRP A 19 6.06 -22.26 0.28
CA TRP A 19 7.45 -22.12 0.76
C TRP A 19 8.00 -20.70 0.57
N GLY A 20 7.66 -20.07 -0.53
CA GLY A 20 8.15 -18.73 -0.86
C GLY A 20 9.62 -18.66 -1.30
N GLY A 21 10.15 -19.74 -1.78
CA GLY A 21 11.47 -19.91 -2.35
C GLY A 21 11.44 -20.90 -3.48
N LYS A 22 12.59 -21.38 -3.93
CA LYS A 22 12.70 -22.43 -4.95
C LYS A 22 12.60 -23.79 -4.28
N ILE A 23 11.88 -24.71 -4.90
CA ILE A 23 11.83 -26.10 -4.48
C ILE A 23 12.25 -26.95 -5.69
N ILE A 24 13.08 -27.94 -5.47
CA ILE A 24 13.44 -28.92 -6.45
C ILE A 24 12.85 -30.24 -5.96
N PHE A 25 11.99 -30.83 -6.80
CA PHE A 25 11.22 -32.01 -6.47
C PHE A 25 11.75 -33.25 -7.19
N SER A 26 11.76 -34.36 -6.50
CA SER A 26 11.67 -35.69 -7.05
C SER A 26 10.34 -36.24 -6.53
N HIS A 27 9.35 -36.37 -7.43
CA HIS A 27 7.99 -36.69 -7.06
C HIS A 27 7.84 -38.16 -6.70
N GLY A 28 6.98 -38.41 -5.72
CA GLY A 28 6.44 -39.72 -5.42
C GLY A 28 5.00 -39.84 -5.91
N THR A 29 4.23 -40.62 -5.21
CA THR A 29 2.77 -40.68 -5.34
C THR A 29 2.13 -39.80 -4.24
N SER A 30 0.81 -39.62 -4.33
CA SER A 30 0.07 -38.93 -3.27
C SER A 30 0.06 -39.67 -1.92
N ALA A 31 0.45 -40.95 -1.92
CA ALA A 31 0.45 -41.85 -0.75
C ALA A 31 1.84 -42.30 -0.29
N ALA A 32 2.88 -42.15 -1.15
CA ALA A 32 4.21 -42.69 -0.83
C ALA A 32 5.32 -41.95 -1.56
N ARG A 33 6.49 -41.87 -0.93
CA ARG A 33 7.73 -41.33 -1.45
C ARG A 33 7.68 -39.79 -1.66
N GLY A 34 8.59 -39.28 -2.44
CA GLY A 34 8.77 -37.87 -2.73
C GLY A 34 9.86 -37.22 -1.87
N THR A 35 10.89 -36.71 -2.54
CA THR A 35 12.06 -36.06 -1.92
C THR A 35 12.20 -34.64 -2.47
N CYS A 36 12.49 -33.68 -1.59
CA CYS A 36 12.60 -32.30 -2.01
C CYS A 36 13.81 -31.58 -1.38
N ILE A 37 14.38 -30.62 -2.13
CA ILE A 37 15.30 -29.62 -1.59
C ILE A 37 14.62 -28.25 -1.68
N PHE A 38 14.43 -27.63 -0.53
CA PHE A 38 13.83 -26.31 -0.38
C PHE A 38 14.92 -25.26 -0.22
N ILE A 39 14.99 -24.27 -1.08
CA ILE A 39 15.91 -23.16 -1.00
C ILE A 39 15.13 -21.89 -0.73
N LYS A 40 15.45 -21.19 0.36
CA LYS A 40 14.80 -19.92 0.71
C LYS A 40 15.16 -18.85 -0.32
N SER A 41 14.19 -17.99 -0.63
CA SER A 41 14.42 -16.83 -1.51
C SER A 41 15.47 -15.83 -0.98
N THR A 42 15.82 -15.92 0.31
CA THR A 42 16.85 -15.09 0.94
C THR A 42 18.25 -15.61 0.71
N VAL A 43 18.41 -16.85 0.25
CA VAL A 43 19.69 -17.48 -0.05
C VAL A 43 20.02 -17.21 -1.52
N GLN A 44 21.10 -16.44 -1.73
CA GLN A 44 21.63 -16.24 -3.09
C GLN A 44 22.23 -17.56 -3.58
N HIS A 45 21.70 -18.09 -4.68
CA HIS A 45 22.11 -19.38 -5.21
C HIS A 45 21.97 -19.42 -6.73
N GLU A 46 22.79 -20.25 -7.35
CA GLU A 46 22.73 -20.60 -8.76
C GLU A 46 22.85 -22.13 -8.88
N VAL A 47 21.89 -22.75 -9.56
CA VAL A 47 21.88 -24.20 -9.78
C VAL A 47 22.49 -24.48 -11.14
N HIS A 48 23.70 -25.08 -11.16
CA HIS A 48 24.45 -25.42 -12.36
C HIS A 48 23.95 -26.73 -12.99
N LYS A 49 23.69 -27.75 -12.14
CA LYS A 49 23.18 -29.05 -12.60
C LYS A 49 22.23 -29.63 -11.57
N LYS A 50 21.17 -30.29 -12.03
CA LYS A 50 20.21 -31.03 -11.20
C LYS A 50 20.05 -32.44 -11.71
N ILE A 51 20.10 -33.43 -10.82
CA ILE A 51 19.83 -34.83 -11.08
C ILE A 51 18.64 -35.21 -10.21
N ILE A 52 17.55 -35.65 -10.80
CA ILE A 52 16.29 -35.95 -10.17
C ILE A 52 15.87 -37.35 -10.47
N ASP A 53 15.55 -38.12 -9.43
CA ASP A 53 15.04 -39.49 -9.56
C ASP A 53 13.55 -39.47 -10.00
N SER A 54 13.18 -40.38 -10.88
CA SER A 54 11.80 -40.57 -11.32
C SER A 54 10.90 -41.21 -10.27
N ASP A 55 11.49 -41.94 -9.33
CA ASP A 55 10.79 -42.73 -8.31
C ASP A 55 10.63 -41.98 -6.98
N GLY A 56 11.02 -40.72 -6.90
CA GLY A 56 10.84 -39.88 -5.72
C GLY A 56 11.84 -40.14 -4.60
N ARG A 57 13.03 -40.66 -4.87
CA ARG A 57 13.95 -41.13 -3.85
C ARG A 57 15.17 -40.24 -3.64
N TYR A 58 15.62 -39.50 -4.64
CA TYR A 58 16.70 -38.55 -4.45
C TYR A 58 16.58 -37.28 -5.31
N VAL A 59 17.16 -36.21 -4.81
CA VAL A 59 17.45 -34.96 -5.52
C VAL A 59 18.91 -34.61 -5.28
N ILE A 60 19.70 -34.48 -6.33
CA ILE A 60 21.11 -34.11 -6.26
C ILE A 60 21.32 -32.83 -7.06
N LEU A 61 21.98 -31.83 -6.45
CA LEU A 61 22.23 -30.51 -7.04
C LEU A 61 23.71 -30.20 -7.02
N ASP A 62 24.23 -29.75 -8.15
CA ASP A 62 25.44 -28.95 -8.21
C ASP A 62 25.01 -27.49 -8.15
N ILE A 63 25.31 -26.84 -7.06
CA ILE A 63 24.76 -25.52 -6.70
C ILE A 63 25.84 -24.61 -6.14
N GLU A 64 25.80 -23.37 -6.54
CA GLU A 64 26.57 -22.31 -5.91
C GLU A 64 25.68 -21.57 -4.91
N ILE A 65 26.09 -21.49 -3.66
CA ILE A 65 25.42 -20.76 -2.60
C ILE A 65 26.39 -19.68 -2.09
N GLU A 66 25.97 -18.41 -2.24
CA GLU A 66 26.76 -17.24 -1.81
C GLU A 66 28.19 -17.24 -2.35
N GLY A 67 28.40 -17.73 -3.58
CA GLY A 67 29.71 -17.78 -4.22
C GLY A 67 30.52 -19.05 -3.91
N ILE A 68 29.97 -19.99 -3.15
CA ILE A 68 30.62 -21.28 -2.85
C ILE A 68 29.89 -22.41 -3.56
N ARG A 69 30.61 -23.15 -4.40
CA ARG A 69 30.06 -24.29 -5.14
C ARG A 69 30.02 -25.53 -4.25
N LEU A 70 28.88 -26.20 -4.20
CA LEU A 70 28.58 -27.36 -3.35
C LEU A 70 27.80 -28.41 -4.12
N THR A 71 27.94 -29.67 -3.75
CA THR A 71 26.97 -30.72 -4.09
C THR A 71 26.03 -30.93 -2.92
N LEU A 72 24.72 -30.73 -3.14
CA LEU A 72 23.67 -31.01 -2.15
C LEU A 72 22.87 -32.21 -2.61
N ALA A 73 22.76 -33.25 -1.77
CA ALA A 73 21.93 -34.42 -2.05
C ALA A 73 20.90 -34.64 -0.92
N SER A 74 19.62 -34.78 -1.29
CA SER A 74 18.54 -35.23 -0.41
C SER A 74 18.19 -36.65 -0.78
N ILE A 75 18.27 -37.58 0.17
CA ILE A 75 18.12 -39.02 -0.05
C ILE A 75 16.96 -39.57 0.79
N TYR A 76 16.16 -40.44 0.19
CA TYR A 76 15.16 -41.31 0.83
C TYR A 76 15.37 -42.73 0.33
N ALA A 77 16.16 -43.48 1.08
CA ALA A 77 16.55 -44.82 0.67
C ALA A 77 15.40 -45.86 0.80
N PRO A 78 15.44 -46.96 0.06
CA PRO A 78 14.51 -48.07 0.23
C PRO A 78 14.56 -48.67 1.64
N ASN A 79 13.43 -49.15 2.14
CA ASN A 79 13.33 -49.77 3.47
C ASN A 79 13.96 -51.18 3.53
N ASN A 80 14.19 -51.78 2.36
CA ASN A 80 14.86 -53.08 2.22
C ASN A 80 16.37 -52.88 1.88
N ASP A 81 17.18 -53.91 2.15
CA ASP A 81 18.63 -53.87 1.80
C ASP A 81 18.80 -53.83 0.27
N SER A 82 19.17 -52.67 -0.22
CA SER A 82 19.27 -52.35 -1.65
C SER A 82 20.64 -51.75 -1.98
N PRO A 83 21.72 -52.56 -2.11
CA PRO A 83 23.06 -52.08 -2.40
C PRO A 83 23.18 -51.29 -3.68
N GLU A 84 22.49 -51.70 -4.75
CA GLU A 84 22.48 -51.08 -6.08
C GLU A 84 22.00 -49.61 -6.02
N PHE A 85 21.04 -49.32 -5.17
CA PHE A 85 20.58 -47.94 -4.96
C PHE A 85 21.72 -47.04 -4.51
N PHE A 86 22.48 -47.45 -3.50
CA PHE A 86 23.59 -46.67 -2.94
C PHE A 86 24.78 -46.57 -3.90
N ILE A 87 25.05 -47.61 -4.70
CA ILE A 87 26.07 -47.56 -5.78
C ILE A 87 25.65 -46.51 -6.83
N THR A 88 24.38 -46.49 -7.22
CA THR A 88 23.85 -45.52 -8.18
C THR A 88 23.96 -44.11 -7.67
N VAL A 89 23.49 -43.84 -6.44
CA VAL A 89 23.53 -42.51 -5.81
C VAL A 89 24.98 -42.01 -5.64
N ARG A 90 25.88 -42.89 -5.20
CA ARG A 90 27.33 -42.61 -5.13
C ARG A 90 27.88 -42.16 -6.49
N ASN A 91 27.69 -42.95 -7.52
CA ASN A 91 28.21 -42.66 -8.85
C ASN A 91 27.68 -41.32 -9.40
N LEU A 92 26.39 -41.00 -9.13
CA LEU A 92 25.77 -39.74 -9.53
C LEU A 92 26.37 -38.53 -8.81
N ILE A 93 26.61 -38.64 -7.49
CA ILE A 93 27.23 -37.59 -6.70
C ILE A 93 28.69 -37.38 -7.12
N GLU A 94 29.44 -38.45 -7.33
CA GLU A 94 30.82 -38.40 -7.76
C GLU A 94 31.03 -37.93 -9.21
N SER A 95 29.98 -38.03 -10.03
CA SER A 95 30.00 -37.48 -11.42
C SER A 95 29.97 -35.95 -11.48
N LEU A 96 29.71 -35.27 -10.34
CA LEU A 96 29.68 -33.82 -10.26
C LEU A 96 31.09 -33.25 -10.04
N PRO A 97 31.38 -32.04 -10.59
CA PRO A 97 32.74 -31.53 -10.71
C PRO A 97 33.35 -30.93 -9.44
N ASN A 98 32.66 -30.99 -8.28
CA ASN A 98 33.15 -30.43 -7.03
C ASN A 98 33.24 -31.50 -5.94
N ASP A 99 34.16 -31.30 -4.99
CA ASP A 99 34.48 -32.21 -3.87
C ASP A 99 33.80 -31.79 -2.55
N ARG A 100 33.14 -30.61 -2.52
CA ARG A 100 32.41 -30.13 -1.34
C ARG A 100 31.01 -30.69 -1.34
N ARG A 101 30.80 -31.81 -0.66
CA ARG A 101 29.57 -32.60 -0.70
C ARG A 101 28.83 -32.53 0.63
N ILE A 102 27.52 -32.35 0.58
CA ILE A 102 26.58 -32.46 1.70
C ILE A 102 25.44 -33.35 1.27
N SER A 103 25.39 -34.56 1.80
CA SER A 103 24.32 -35.51 1.56
C SER A 103 23.54 -35.74 2.85
N GLY A 104 22.22 -35.58 2.84
CA GLY A 104 21.39 -35.74 4.02
C GLY A 104 20.01 -36.33 3.70
N GLY A 105 19.43 -37.00 4.63
CA GLY A 105 18.11 -37.60 4.50
C GLY A 105 17.91 -38.84 5.35
N ASP A 106 16.88 -39.59 5.02
CA ASP A 106 16.58 -40.89 5.59
C ASP A 106 17.23 -41.98 4.74
N TYR A 107 18.30 -42.54 5.29
CA TYR A 107 19.05 -43.61 4.62
C TYR A 107 18.44 -45.00 4.87
N ASN A 108 17.42 -45.13 5.72
CA ASN A 108 16.79 -46.41 6.09
C ASN A 108 17.78 -47.52 6.47
N LEU A 109 18.94 -47.12 6.97
CA LEU A 109 19.98 -48.02 7.47
C LEU A 109 20.71 -47.41 8.66
N VAL A 110 21.40 -48.24 9.41
CA VAL A 110 22.17 -47.87 10.62
C VAL A 110 23.64 -48.00 10.32
N LEU A 111 24.45 -46.94 10.59
CA LEU A 111 25.89 -46.97 10.35
C LEU A 111 26.67 -47.72 11.43
N ASP A 112 26.33 -47.56 12.68
CA ASP A 112 26.90 -48.27 13.84
C ASP A 112 25.83 -49.03 14.58
N LEU A 113 25.86 -50.38 14.46
CA LEU A 113 24.86 -51.25 15.09
C LEU A 113 24.91 -51.22 16.63
N THR A 114 25.98 -50.75 17.21
CA THR A 114 26.14 -50.67 18.65
C THR A 114 25.67 -49.37 19.27
N LYS A 115 25.87 -48.27 18.54
CA LYS A 115 25.54 -46.90 18.99
C LYS A 115 24.26 -46.36 18.39
N ASP A 116 23.93 -46.75 17.14
CA ASP A 116 22.83 -46.18 16.37
C ASP A 116 21.58 -47.07 16.32
N LYS A 117 21.57 -48.22 17.01
CA LYS A 117 20.43 -49.11 17.10
C LYS A 117 20.25 -49.65 18.52
N LYS A 118 18.99 -49.66 18.97
CA LYS A 118 18.59 -50.35 20.19
C LYS A 118 17.34 -51.18 19.98
N GLY A 119 17.41 -52.48 20.32
CA GLY A 119 16.31 -53.44 20.09
C GLY A 119 16.29 -54.08 18.70
N GLY A 120 15.45 -55.10 18.50
CA GLY A 120 15.34 -55.85 17.26
C GLY A 120 16.41 -56.91 17.04
N GLN A 121 16.22 -57.83 16.03
CA GLN A 121 17.02 -59.05 15.88
C GLN A 121 18.32 -58.91 15.01
N ASN A 122 18.47 -57.85 14.19
CA ASN A 122 19.60 -57.82 13.24
C ASN A 122 20.92 -57.40 13.91
N LYS A 123 21.85 -58.31 14.06
CA LYS A 123 23.19 -58.13 14.61
C LYS A 123 24.30 -58.06 13.52
N THR A 124 23.97 -58.27 12.23
CA THR A 124 24.90 -58.28 11.12
C THR A 124 24.79 -57.07 10.23
N LYS A 125 25.94 -56.58 9.73
CA LYS A 125 25.98 -55.46 8.77
C LYS A 125 25.30 -55.87 7.46
N THR A 126 24.38 -55.04 6.97
CA THR A 126 23.73 -55.22 5.68
C THR A 126 24.73 -54.93 4.50
N LYS A 127 24.41 -55.42 3.30
CA LYS A 127 25.23 -55.12 2.11
C LYS A 127 25.26 -53.60 1.83
N SER A 128 24.12 -52.91 1.97
CA SER A 128 23.99 -51.49 1.79
C SER A 128 24.84 -50.69 2.80
N GLN A 129 24.91 -51.15 4.07
CA GLN A 129 25.74 -50.52 5.09
C GLN A 129 27.23 -50.62 4.73
N LYS A 130 27.71 -51.76 4.20
CA LYS A 130 29.10 -51.92 3.77
C LYS A 130 29.42 -50.92 2.65
N ILE A 131 28.55 -50.79 1.65
CA ILE A 131 28.71 -49.84 0.52
C ILE A 131 28.81 -48.39 1.00
N ILE A 132 27.94 -47.96 1.94
CA ILE A 132 28.04 -46.61 2.49
C ILE A 132 29.35 -46.41 3.25
N CYS A 133 29.76 -47.37 4.09
CA CYS A 133 31.03 -47.23 4.79
C CYS A 133 32.27 -47.19 3.86
N GLU A 134 32.23 -47.95 2.79
CA GLU A 134 33.26 -47.92 1.75
C GLU A 134 33.25 -46.56 1.01
N TRP A 135 32.04 -46.04 0.68
CA TRP A 135 31.89 -44.73 0.06
C TRP A 135 32.42 -43.62 0.97
N MET A 136 32.07 -43.64 2.26
CA MET A 136 32.59 -42.68 3.25
C MET A 136 34.12 -42.66 3.26
N ASN A 137 34.79 -43.85 3.29
CA ASN A 137 36.22 -43.97 3.31
C ASN A 137 36.88 -43.48 2.00
N ASN A 138 36.27 -43.81 0.86
CA ASN A 138 36.89 -43.55 -0.46
C ASN A 138 36.67 -42.11 -0.93
N ALA A 139 35.62 -41.44 -0.43
CA ALA A 139 35.23 -40.09 -0.85
C ALA A 139 35.46 -39.05 0.28
N ASP A 140 36.22 -39.38 1.32
CA ASP A 140 36.48 -38.53 2.47
C ASP A 140 35.20 -37.89 3.08
N LEU A 141 34.17 -38.72 3.26
CA LEU A 141 32.94 -38.31 3.88
C LEU A 141 32.86 -38.76 5.32
N ILE A 142 32.30 -37.93 6.16
CA ILE A 142 32.03 -38.21 7.56
C ILE A 142 30.56 -38.02 7.93
N ASP A 143 30.07 -38.81 8.88
CA ASP A 143 28.84 -38.57 9.59
C ASP A 143 29.10 -37.46 10.63
N ILE A 144 28.72 -36.26 10.25
CA ILE A 144 29.08 -35.07 11.03
C ILE A 144 28.46 -35.07 12.43
N TRP A 145 27.21 -35.57 12.58
CA TRP A 145 26.59 -35.62 13.89
C TRP A 145 27.32 -36.61 14.80
N ARG A 146 27.69 -37.79 14.31
CA ARG A 146 28.45 -38.79 15.05
C ARG A 146 29.88 -38.31 15.36
N HIS A 147 30.49 -37.59 14.43
CA HIS A 147 31.76 -36.94 14.63
C HIS A 147 31.77 -35.95 15.81
N MET A 148 30.70 -35.12 15.90
CA MET A 148 30.57 -34.12 16.98
C MET A 148 30.03 -34.73 18.29
N HIS A 149 29.37 -35.89 18.24
CA HIS A 149 28.75 -36.57 19.41
C HIS A 149 29.10 -38.05 19.43
N PRO A 150 30.38 -38.41 19.67
CA PRO A 150 30.91 -39.78 19.51
C PRO A 150 30.23 -40.81 20.38
N ASP A 151 29.78 -40.45 21.57
CA ASP A 151 29.23 -41.37 22.60
C ASP A 151 27.73 -41.19 22.84
N SER A 152 27.06 -40.30 22.13
CA SER A 152 25.64 -40.06 22.34
C SER A 152 24.80 -41.21 21.76
N LEU A 153 23.82 -41.68 22.55
CA LEU A 153 22.84 -42.70 22.16
C LEU A 153 21.47 -42.04 21.83
N THR A 154 21.46 -41.19 20.82
CA THR A 154 20.27 -40.48 20.35
C THR A 154 19.81 -41.05 19.02
N TYR A 155 18.51 -41.27 18.91
CA TYR A 155 17.88 -41.93 17.76
C TYR A 155 16.99 -40.96 17.00
N THR A 156 16.82 -41.17 15.69
CA THR A 156 15.95 -40.33 14.84
C THR A 156 14.60 -40.94 14.60
N TRP A 157 14.45 -42.25 14.75
CA TRP A 157 13.21 -43.00 14.54
C TRP A 157 12.96 -44.06 15.61
N SER A 158 11.69 -44.31 15.88
CA SER A 158 11.30 -45.33 16.87
C SER A 158 10.01 -46.05 16.51
N GLN A 159 10.01 -47.38 16.68
CA GLN A 159 8.82 -48.23 16.57
C GLN A 159 8.42 -48.72 17.97
N LYS A 160 7.14 -48.61 18.34
CA LYS A 160 6.64 -48.94 19.68
C LYS A 160 6.00 -50.34 19.77
N ARG A 161 5.50 -50.92 18.64
CA ARG A 161 4.84 -52.23 18.62
C ARG A 161 5.19 -52.97 17.33
N PRO A 162 5.28 -54.34 17.31
CA PRO A 162 5.15 -55.25 18.44
C PRO A 162 6.35 -55.27 19.35
N THR A 163 7.55 -54.89 18.85
CA THR A 163 8.82 -54.79 19.61
C THR A 163 9.30 -53.36 19.57
N ARG A 164 9.90 -52.89 20.68
CA ARG A 164 10.48 -51.55 20.72
C ARG A 164 11.83 -51.56 19.99
N VAL A 165 11.92 -50.80 18.94
CA VAL A 165 13.14 -50.60 18.18
C VAL A 165 13.39 -49.11 18.03
N PHE A 166 14.63 -48.69 18.23
CA PHE A 166 15.09 -47.32 18.05
C PHE A 166 16.26 -47.34 17.11
N CYS A 167 16.24 -46.48 16.11
CA CYS A 167 17.30 -46.38 15.10
C CYS A 167 17.64 -44.92 14.79
N ARG A 168 18.88 -44.66 14.46
CA ARG A 168 19.29 -43.39 13.85
C ARG A 168 19.41 -43.65 12.33
N LEU A 169 18.38 -43.33 11.64
CA LEU A 169 18.22 -43.54 10.18
C LEU A 169 18.53 -42.30 9.37
N ASP A 170 18.35 -41.13 10.02
CA ASP A 170 18.51 -39.82 9.41
C ASP A 170 19.84 -39.20 9.82
N PHE A 171 20.69 -38.86 8.86
CA PHE A 171 21.99 -38.23 9.14
C PHE A 171 22.49 -37.42 7.95
N PHE A 172 23.56 -36.65 8.18
CA PHE A 172 24.30 -35.94 7.16
C PHE A 172 25.70 -36.54 6.99
N LEU A 173 26.01 -36.90 5.75
CA LEU A 173 27.38 -37.19 5.30
C LEU A 173 27.93 -35.93 4.62
N ILE A 174 29.07 -35.46 5.09
CA ILE A 174 29.72 -34.28 4.54
C ILE A 174 31.18 -34.55 4.21
N SER A 175 31.72 -33.83 3.21
CA SER A 175 33.17 -33.87 2.93
C SER A 175 33.97 -33.34 4.16
N THR A 176 35.09 -33.99 4.46
CA THR A 176 35.97 -33.56 5.54
C THR A 176 36.48 -32.12 5.37
N SER A 177 36.61 -31.64 4.12
CA SER A 177 36.96 -30.25 3.80
C SER A 177 35.94 -29.19 4.30
N LEU A 178 34.73 -29.60 4.69
CA LEU A 178 33.70 -28.69 5.22
C LEU A 178 33.63 -28.72 6.76
N VAL A 179 34.39 -29.54 7.47
CA VAL A 179 34.27 -29.73 8.92
C VAL A 179 34.49 -28.44 9.67
N ASP A 180 35.49 -27.64 9.29
CA ASP A 180 35.83 -26.37 9.95
C ASP A 180 34.76 -25.29 9.73
N ASP A 181 33.88 -25.44 8.71
CA ASP A 181 32.78 -24.54 8.45
C ASP A 181 31.50 -24.92 9.22
N ILE A 182 31.49 -26.08 9.92
CA ILE A 182 30.32 -26.55 10.66
C ILE A 182 30.26 -25.87 12.03
N VAL A 183 29.12 -25.26 12.32
CA VAL A 183 28.84 -24.62 13.61
C VAL A 183 28.16 -25.58 14.58
N SER A 184 27.21 -26.38 14.11
CA SER A 184 26.53 -27.38 14.96
C SER A 184 25.82 -28.44 14.14
N ALA A 185 25.72 -29.66 14.70
CA ALA A 185 24.84 -30.72 14.22
C ALA A 185 23.98 -31.20 15.40
N LYS A 186 22.62 -31.19 15.24
CA LYS A 186 21.68 -31.47 16.32
C LYS A 186 20.56 -32.39 15.81
N ILE A 187 20.09 -33.27 16.69
CA ILE A 187 18.85 -34.02 16.50
C ILE A 187 17.78 -33.39 17.39
N VAL A 188 16.69 -32.94 16.80
CA VAL A 188 15.58 -32.28 17.49
C VAL A 188 14.37 -33.22 17.49
N PRO A 189 13.77 -33.49 18.63
CA PRO A 189 12.63 -34.40 18.74
C PRO A 189 11.46 -34.00 17.85
N GLY A 190 10.94 -34.94 17.07
CA GLY A 190 9.73 -34.75 16.27
C GLY A 190 8.48 -34.68 17.17
N PHE A 191 7.63 -33.69 16.95
CA PHE A 191 6.35 -33.56 17.65
C PHE A 191 5.14 -33.84 16.76
N ARG A 192 5.34 -33.95 15.45
CA ARG A 192 4.30 -34.28 14.44
C ARG A 192 4.67 -35.44 13.50
N SER A 193 5.80 -36.07 13.74
CA SER A 193 6.32 -37.20 12.98
C SER A 193 6.88 -38.23 13.94
N ASP A 194 6.97 -39.49 13.54
CA ASP A 194 7.71 -40.56 14.20
C ASP A 194 9.24 -40.42 14.00
N HIS A 195 9.68 -39.56 13.10
CA HIS A 195 11.06 -39.14 12.92
C HIS A 195 11.40 -37.83 13.64
N SER A 196 12.65 -37.74 14.12
CA SER A 196 13.27 -36.54 14.66
C SER A 196 14.03 -35.78 13.56
N ALA A 197 13.94 -34.46 13.57
CA ALA A 197 14.63 -33.63 12.57
C ALA A 197 16.14 -33.57 12.87
N VAL A 198 16.98 -33.75 11.84
CA VAL A 198 18.42 -33.50 11.92
C VAL A 198 18.73 -32.11 11.38
N ILE A 199 19.41 -31.29 12.17
CA ILE A 199 19.76 -29.92 11.83
C ILE A 199 21.28 -29.82 11.74
N LEU A 200 21.79 -29.41 10.55
CA LEU A 200 23.18 -29.06 10.30
C LEU A 200 23.27 -27.55 10.09
N GLU A 201 24.14 -26.90 10.88
CA GLU A 201 24.43 -25.48 10.75
C GLU A 201 25.85 -25.30 10.21
N ILE A 202 25.94 -24.70 9.01
CA ILE A 202 27.18 -24.44 8.29
C ILE A 202 27.35 -22.96 8.01
N LYS A 203 28.58 -22.44 8.17
CA LYS A 203 28.93 -21.04 7.91
C LYS A 203 29.66 -20.92 6.58
N LEU A 204 28.88 -20.76 5.49
CA LEU A 204 29.40 -20.68 4.13
C LEU A 204 29.96 -19.31 3.77
N ASN A 205 29.64 -18.24 4.49
CA ASN A 205 30.13 -16.91 4.11
C ASN A 205 30.38 -15.96 5.28
N LYS A 206 31.30 -15.00 5.05
CA LYS A 206 31.67 -13.95 6.01
C LYS A 206 30.73 -12.71 5.94
N THR A 207 29.77 -12.64 5.03
CA THR A 207 28.85 -11.52 4.94
C THR A 207 27.77 -11.62 6.01
N ILE A 208 28.05 -11.07 7.15
CA ILE A 208 27.14 -11.01 8.29
C ILE A 208 26.05 -9.98 7.97
N ARG A 209 24.76 -10.38 8.02
CA ARG A 209 23.66 -9.42 8.08
C ARG A 209 23.86 -8.50 9.28
N GLY A 210 23.85 -7.19 9.07
CA GLY A 210 23.93 -6.20 10.13
C GLY A 210 22.78 -6.36 11.13
N ARG A 211 23.04 -6.01 12.38
CA ARG A 211 22.06 -6.10 13.48
C ARG A 211 20.84 -5.21 13.27
N GLY A 212 20.92 -4.23 12.34
CA GLY A 212 19.93 -3.19 12.19
C GLY A 212 19.88 -2.25 13.40
N TYR A 213 18.92 -1.34 13.40
CA TYR A 213 18.65 -0.55 14.60
C TYR A 213 17.58 -1.23 15.45
N TRP A 214 17.68 -1.01 16.77
CA TRP A 214 16.75 -1.58 17.73
C TRP A 214 15.32 -1.04 17.51
N LYS A 215 14.32 -1.88 17.76
CA LYS A 215 12.90 -1.52 17.75
C LYS A 215 12.21 -2.17 18.94
N LEU A 216 11.39 -1.40 19.63
CA LEU A 216 10.58 -1.91 20.73
C LEU A 216 9.61 -2.99 20.21
N ASN A 217 9.60 -4.13 20.88
CA ASN A 217 8.59 -5.15 20.67
C ASN A 217 7.28 -4.71 21.35
N CYS A 218 6.26 -4.37 20.55
CA CYS A 218 4.98 -3.90 21.09
C CYS A 218 4.27 -4.92 22.02
N ASN A 219 4.63 -6.21 21.97
CA ASN A 219 4.08 -7.19 22.89
C ASN A 219 4.47 -6.92 24.35
N HIS A 220 5.61 -6.28 24.60
CA HIS A 220 5.99 -5.87 25.96
C HIS A 220 5.04 -4.84 26.55
N LEU A 221 4.39 -4.05 25.70
CA LEU A 221 3.45 -3.00 26.12
C LEU A 221 2.15 -3.55 26.74
N SER A 222 1.90 -4.83 26.69
CA SER A 222 0.79 -5.53 27.38
C SER A 222 1.24 -6.18 28.71
N ASN A 223 2.54 -6.16 29.05
CA ASN A 223 3.09 -6.74 30.26
C ASN A 223 3.17 -5.69 31.37
N LEU A 224 2.46 -5.93 32.49
CA LEU A 224 2.40 -4.98 33.61
C LEU A 224 3.76 -4.76 34.29
N GLU A 225 4.59 -5.78 34.42
CA GLU A 225 5.93 -5.68 35.00
C GLU A 225 6.79 -4.76 34.13
N TYR A 226 6.76 -4.92 32.81
CA TYR A 226 7.44 -4.04 31.87
C TYR A 226 6.95 -2.59 32.00
N ILE A 227 5.63 -2.37 32.04
CA ILE A 227 5.05 -1.03 32.17
C ILE A 227 5.54 -0.37 33.46
N ASN A 228 5.49 -1.07 34.59
CA ASN A 228 5.93 -0.56 35.88
C ASN A 228 7.43 -0.27 35.92
N THR A 229 8.22 -1.13 35.30
CA THR A 229 9.66 -0.93 35.16
C THR A 229 9.99 0.34 34.38
N ILE A 230 9.32 0.54 33.21
CA ILE A 230 9.56 1.73 32.38
C ILE A 230 9.12 3.00 33.11
N LYS A 231 7.98 3.01 33.82
CA LYS A 231 7.54 4.15 34.63
C LYS A 231 8.57 4.51 35.70
N ARG A 232 9.08 3.52 36.41
CA ARG A 232 10.14 3.72 37.41
C ARG A 232 11.41 4.29 36.74
N THR A 233 11.83 3.72 35.62
CA THR A 233 12.99 4.19 34.86
C THR A 233 12.85 5.64 34.42
N ILE A 234 11.67 6.07 33.96
CA ILE A 234 11.39 7.46 33.59
C ILE A 234 11.58 8.35 34.83
N ASN A 235 10.96 8.01 35.95
CA ASN A 235 11.02 8.81 37.18
C ASN A 235 12.46 8.90 37.73
N GLU A 236 13.20 7.82 37.79
CA GLU A 236 14.60 7.78 38.21
C GLU A 236 15.48 8.65 37.30
N THR A 237 15.30 8.51 35.98
CA THR A 237 16.06 9.31 35.00
C THR A 237 15.80 10.79 35.15
N VAL A 238 14.56 11.19 35.37
CA VAL A 238 14.18 12.59 35.59
C VAL A 238 14.80 13.12 36.87
N GLN A 239 14.77 12.34 37.97
CA GLN A 239 15.36 12.74 39.25
C GLN A 239 16.86 12.99 39.15
N MET A 240 17.57 12.09 38.41
CA MET A 240 19.02 12.17 38.22
C MET A 240 19.45 13.31 37.30
N ASN A 241 18.56 13.83 36.43
CA ASN A 241 18.90 14.80 35.40
C ASN A 241 18.08 16.11 35.52
N LYS A 242 17.68 16.52 36.72
CA LYS A 242 16.83 17.69 36.99
C LYS A 242 17.39 19.00 36.41
N GLU A 243 18.70 19.15 36.41
CA GLU A 243 19.40 20.37 35.95
C GLU A 243 19.69 20.39 34.46
N SER A 244 19.41 19.28 33.74
CA SER A 244 19.63 19.20 32.31
C SER A 244 18.66 20.05 31.50
N ASN A 245 19.12 20.59 30.36
CA ASN A 245 18.19 21.26 29.46
C ASN A 245 17.11 20.27 28.93
N PRO A 246 15.90 20.74 28.60
CA PRO A 246 14.78 19.87 28.24
C PRO A 246 15.05 18.90 27.09
N ASN A 247 15.87 19.29 26.10
CA ASN A 247 16.22 18.43 24.98
C ASN A 247 17.16 17.28 25.40
N LEU A 248 18.13 17.59 26.23
CA LEU A 248 19.04 16.57 26.76
C LEU A 248 18.31 15.61 27.68
N LEU A 249 17.46 16.14 28.58
CA LEU A 249 16.63 15.31 29.45
C LEU A 249 15.75 14.36 28.63
N TRP A 250 15.08 14.87 27.59
CA TRP A 250 14.23 14.04 26.73
C TRP A 250 15.02 12.93 26.03
N ASP A 251 16.18 13.26 25.43
CA ASP A 251 17.03 12.26 24.80
C ASP A 251 17.58 11.22 25.81
N THR A 252 17.90 11.65 27.04
CA THR A 252 18.35 10.74 28.13
C THR A 252 17.24 9.79 28.56
N ILE A 253 16.00 10.29 28.71
CA ILE A 253 14.82 9.45 28.99
C ILE A 253 14.65 8.37 27.89
N LYS A 254 14.75 8.72 26.61
CA LYS A 254 14.66 7.75 25.51
C LYS A 254 15.77 6.70 25.54
N ILE A 255 17.00 7.11 25.87
CA ILE A 255 18.14 6.20 26.00
C ILE A 255 17.93 5.23 27.16
N ALA A 256 17.49 5.70 28.31
CA ALA A 256 17.21 4.87 29.49
C ALA A 256 16.08 3.85 29.20
N ILE A 257 14.98 4.30 28.60
CA ILE A 257 13.87 3.42 28.15
C ILE A 257 14.38 2.34 27.21
N ARG A 258 15.19 2.74 26.22
CA ARG A 258 15.77 1.79 25.24
C ARG A 258 16.65 0.75 25.96
N GLY A 259 17.51 1.18 26.89
CA GLY A 259 18.38 0.31 27.68
C GLY A 259 17.60 -0.73 28.47
N GLU A 260 16.59 -0.29 29.21
CA GLU A 260 15.77 -1.18 30.04
C GLU A 260 14.89 -2.10 29.17
N SER A 261 14.38 -1.61 28.06
CA SER A 261 13.61 -2.43 27.11
C SER A 261 14.46 -3.53 26.46
N ILE A 262 15.73 -3.26 26.17
CA ILE A 262 16.67 -4.26 25.64
C ILE A 262 16.94 -5.32 26.71
N LYS A 263 17.21 -4.90 27.95
CA LYS A 263 17.44 -5.79 29.09
C LYS A 263 16.23 -6.69 29.34
N PHE A 264 15.02 -6.11 29.44
CA PHE A 264 13.79 -6.86 29.62
C PHE A 264 13.56 -7.89 28.51
N GLY A 265 13.71 -7.48 27.25
CA GLY A 265 13.54 -8.36 26.09
C GLY A 265 14.58 -9.49 26.05
N ALA A 266 15.83 -9.22 26.46
CA ALA A 266 16.89 -10.21 26.55
C ALA A 266 16.62 -11.23 27.68
N THR A 267 16.14 -10.78 28.83
CA THR A 267 15.75 -11.64 29.96
C THR A 267 14.60 -12.56 29.56
N GLN A 268 13.53 -12.02 29.00
CA GLN A 268 12.38 -12.79 28.50
C GLN A 268 12.79 -13.83 27.46
N LYS A 269 13.64 -13.44 26.50
CA LYS A 269 14.15 -14.38 25.51
C LYS A 269 14.94 -15.52 26.16
N LYS A 270 15.80 -15.19 27.11
CA LYS A 270 16.61 -16.19 27.85
C LYS A 270 15.74 -17.16 28.64
N GLU A 271 14.66 -16.69 29.26
CA GLU A 271 13.69 -17.51 29.98
C GLU A 271 12.94 -18.46 29.03
N ILE A 272 12.44 -17.93 27.90
CA ILE A 272 11.78 -18.73 26.88
C ILE A 272 12.73 -19.79 26.29
N ASP A 273 13.97 -19.43 25.99
CA ASP A 273 14.96 -20.37 25.45
C ASP A 273 15.36 -21.43 26.50
N LYS A 274 15.48 -21.08 27.79
CA LYS A 274 15.66 -22.04 28.90
C LYS A 274 14.49 -23.02 28.99
N GLU A 275 13.26 -22.52 28.91
CA GLU A 275 12.06 -23.34 29.00
C GLU A 275 11.95 -24.31 27.80
N ILE A 276 12.30 -23.87 26.60
CA ILE A 276 12.39 -24.77 25.43
C ILE A 276 13.40 -25.88 25.69
N VAL A 277 14.62 -25.53 26.12
CA VAL A 277 15.66 -26.53 26.43
C VAL A 277 15.22 -27.48 27.54
N ARG A 278 14.52 -26.98 28.57
CA ARG A 278 13.97 -27.80 29.65
C ARG A 278 12.96 -28.82 29.12
N LEU A 279 12.00 -28.33 28.29
CA LEU A 279 10.96 -29.18 27.69
C LEU A 279 11.57 -30.19 26.71
N GLU A 280 12.54 -29.78 25.88
CA GLU A 280 13.24 -30.71 24.98
C GLU A 280 13.96 -31.82 25.73
N LYS A 281 14.69 -31.50 26.83
CA LYS A 281 15.36 -32.46 27.68
C LYS A 281 14.38 -33.41 28.35
N GLU A 282 13.27 -32.91 28.87
CA GLU A 282 12.22 -33.72 29.52
C GLU A 282 11.56 -34.70 28.53
N ILE A 283 11.23 -34.20 27.30
CA ILE A 283 10.74 -35.05 26.21
C ILE A 283 11.76 -36.14 25.87
N GLN A 284 13.04 -35.75 25.80
CA GLN A 284 14.11 -36.70 25.52
C GLN A 284 14.23 -37.74 26.63
N ARG A 285 14.28 -37.33 27.92
CA ARG A 285 14.34 -38.21 29.09
C ARG A 285 13.17 -39.21 29.10
N LEU A 286 11.94 -38.74 28.89
CA LEU A 286 10.75 -39.62 28.86
C LEU A 286 10.76 -40.56 27.65
N ASN A 287 11.26 -40.11 26.50
CA ASN A 287 11.48 -40.99 25.33
C ASN A 287 12.51 -42.05 25.62
N GLU A 288 13.66 -41.70 26.28
CA GLU A 288 14.70 -42.66 26.68
C GLU A 288 14.17 -43.65 27.72
N LEU A 289 13.39 -43.21 28.72
CA LEU A 289 12.70 -44.14 29.67
C LEU A 289 11.80 -45.09 28.92
N SER A 290 11.04 -44.58 27.92
CA SER A 290 10.19 -45.39 27.09
C SER A 290 10.94 -46.48 26.30
N THR A 291 12.26 -46.35 26.16
CA THR A 291 13.10 -47.34 25.48
C THR A 291 13.35 -48.58 26.32
N ASN A 292 13.32 -48.49 27.65
CA ASN A 292 13.69 -49.56 28.57
C ASN A 292 12.47 -50.23 29.17
N THR A 293 11.43 -49.44 29.50
CA THR A 293 10.19 -49.92 30.17
C THR A 293 8.99 -49.22 29.57
N PRO A 294 7.75 -49.84 29.57
CA PRO A 294 6.53 -49.11 29.24
C PRO A 294 6.43 -47.91 30.18
N LEU A 295 6.11 -46.72 29.63
CA LEU A 295 5.79 -45.56 30.46
C LEU A 295 4.55 -45.88 31.30
N SER A 296 4.54 -45.37 32.53
CA SER A 296 3.31 -45.32 33.33
C SER A 296 2.33 -44.31 32.65
N ASP A 297 1.04 -44.46 32.94
CA ASP A 297 0.00 -43.50 32.45
C ASP A 297 0.33 -42.06 32.88
N THR A 298 0.95 -41.88 34.04
CA THR A 298 1.41 -40.58 34.52
C THR A 298 2.58 -40.03 33.69
N ASP A 299 3.57 -40.84 33.32
CA ASP A 299 4.69 -40.42 32.48
C ASP A 299 4.27 -40.14 31.04
N GLU A 300 3.29 -40.88 30.52
CA GLU A 300 2.72 -40.63 29.21
C GLU A 300 1.93 -39.31 29.20
N GLY A 301 1.21 -39.00 30.30
CA GLY A 301 0.60 -37.69 30.53
C GLY A 301 1.58 -36.55 30.59
N TYR A 302 2.72 -36.71 31.31
CA TYR A 302 3.81 -35.72 31.34
C TYR A 302 4.44 -35.52 29.95
N LEU A 303 4.70 -36.57 29.20
CA LEU A 303 5.23 -36.48 27.84
C LEU A 303 4.30 -35.68 26.91
N GLN A 304 3.00 -35.94 26.97
CA GLN A 304 2.00 -35.23 26.17
C GLN A 304 1.88 -33.76 26.59
N SER A 305 1.91 -33.48 27.91
CA SER A 305 1.91 -32.11 28.45
C SER A 305 3.14 -31.32 28.00
N ALA A 306 4.34 -31.91 28.10
CA ALA A 306 5.59 -31.26 27.64
C ALA A 306 5.56 -30.97 26.13
N LYS A 307 5.07 -31.91 25.32
CA LYS A 307 4.90 -31.69 23.85
C LYS A 307 3.91 -30.57 23.55
N THR A 308 2.80 -30.50 24.28
CA THR A 308 1.78 -29.45 24.12
C THR A 308 2.33 -28.09 24.51
N SER A 309 3.07 -27.99 25.60
CA SER A 309 3.73 -26.76 26.07
C SER A 309 4.76 -26.26 25.06
N LEU A 310 5.61 -27.15 24.56
CA LEU A 310 6.59 -26.82 23.50
C LEU A 310 5.89 -26.32 22.23
N CYS A 311 4.83 -26.99 21.81
CA CYS A 311 4.01 -26.58 20.65
C CYS A 311 3.41 -25.18 20.86
N THR A 312 2.94 -24.87 22.07
CA THR A 312 2.37 -23.56 22.43
C THR A 312 3.41 -22.45 22.32
N ILE A 313 4.63 -22.67 22.85
CA ILE A 313 5.72 -21.70 22.76
C ILE A 313 6.13 -21.46 21.29
N ILE A 314 6.24 -22.54 20.51
CA ILE A 314 6.56 -22.43 19.07
C ILE A 314 5.48 -21.67 18.31
N ASN A 315 4.19 -21.92 18.61
CA ASN A 315 3.06 -21.22 18.01
C ASN A 315 3.06 -19.73 18.39
N GLN A 316 3.40 -19.36 19.63
CA GLN A 316 3.53 -17.96 20.04
C GLN A 316 4.68 -17.25 19.29
N LYS A 317 5.84 -17.90 19.11
CA LYS A 317 6.94 -17.39 18.27
C LYS A 317 6.48 -17.20 16.82
N ALA A 318 5.67 -18.11 16.30
CA ALA A 318 5.07 -18.06 14.97
C ALA A 318 4.05 -16.92 14.83
N GLN A 319 3.21 -16.69 15.85
CA GLN A 319 2.26 -15.58 15.88
C GLN A 319 2.96 -14.21 15.78
N GLY A 320 4.09 -14.04 16.44
CA GLY A 320 4.92 -12.84 16.34
C GLY A 320 5.41 -12.57 14.91
N ALA A 321 5.80 -13.61 14.18
CA ALA A 321 6.17 -13.48 12.76
C ALA A 321 4.96 -13.15 11.87
N TYR A 322 3.78 -13.70 12.18
CA TYR A 322 2.52 -13.38 11.51
C TYR A 322 2.20 -11.88 11.60
N VAL A 323 2.22 -11.30 12.79
CA VAL A 323 1.97 -9.86 13.01
C VAL A 323 2.98 -9.01 12.22
N ARG A 324 4.26 -9.38 12.21
CA ARG A 324 5.29 -8.67 11.45
C ARG A 324 5.12 -8.78 9.93
N SER A 325 4.47 -9.83 9.42
CA SER A 325 4.19 -9.99 7.99
C SER A 325 3.11 -9.02 7.49
N ARG A 326 2.36 -8.37 8.39
CA ARG A 326 1.26 -7.45 8.11
C ARG A 326 0.14 -8.06 7.27
N ALA A 327 -0.12 -9.33 7.46
CA ALA A 327 -1.23 -10.03 6.83
C ALA A 327 -2.55 -9.71 7.54
N GLU A 328 -2.97 -8.43 7.50
CA GLU A 328 -4.13 -7.91 8.25
C GLU A 328 -5.50 -8.38 7.71
N ASN A 329 -5.55 -9.06 6.56
CA ASN A 329 -6.78 -9.27 5.81
C ASN A 329 -7.31 -10.71 5.81
N TYR A 330 -6.96 -11.52 6.81
CA TYR A 330 -7.36 -12.93 6.84
C TYR A 330 -8.23 -13.27 8.05
N GLU A 331 -9.32 -14.00 7.79
CA GLU A 331 -10.23 -14.48 8.83
C GLU A 331 -9.59 -15.57 9.71
N GLU A 332 -10.14 -15.75 10.91
CA GLU A 332 -9.55 -16.58 11.97
C GLU A 332 -9.30 -18.05 11.63
N GLY A 333 -9.95 -18.62 10.62
CA GLY A 333 -9.78 -20.01 10.21
C GLY A 333 -8.52 -20.33 9.39
N GLU A 334 -7.75 -19.33 8.93
CA GLU A 334 -6.60 -19.52 8.02
C GLU A 334 -5.25 -19.18 8.64
N LYS A 335 -5.17 -19.10 9.96
CA LYS A 335 -4.08 -18.49 10.76
C LYS A 335 -2.84 -19.31 10.81
N ASN A 336 -2.37 -20.20 10.20
CA ASN A 336 -1.08 -20.90 10.46
C ASN A 336 -0.39 -21.51 9.22
N LYS A 337 -0.46 -20.83 8.06
CA LYS A 337 0.25 -21.30 6.87
C LYS A 337 1.63 -20.67 6.74
N SER A 338 2.61 -21.47 6.38
CA SER A 338 4.00 -21.06 6.10
C SER A 338 4.14 -19.92 5.07
N SER A 339 3.12 -19.72 4.21
CA SER A 339 3.03 -18.59 3.27
C SER A 339 3.15 -17.22 3.95
N PHE A 340 2.64 -17.04 5.16
CA PHE A 340 2.73 -15.77 5.90
C PHE A 340 4.15 -15.47 6.39
N PHE A 341 4.85 -16.47 6.87
CA PHE A 341 6.25 -16.32 7.25
C PHE A 341 7.14 -15.91 6.08
N ASN A 342 6.75 -16.34 4.89
CA ASN A 342 7.47 -16.04 3.66
C ASN A 342 7.20 -14.64 3.14
N ILE A 343 6.05 -14.03 3.44
CA ILE A 343 5.74 -12.64 3.07
C ILE A 343 6.71 -11.67 3.77
N GLU A 344 6.96 -11.86 5.08
CA GLU A 344 7.92 -11.03 5.81
C GLU A 344 9.32 -11.15 5.20
N LYS A 345 9.76 -12.35 4.89
CA LYS A 345 11.07 -12.63 4.30
C LYS A 345 11.19 -12.09 2.88
N ARG A 346 10.17 -12.32 2.03
CA ARG A 346 10.11 -11.76 0.66
C ARG A 346 10.17 -10.23 0.67
N ASN A 347 9.44 -9.59 1.57
CA ASN A 347 9.44 -8.14 1.72
C ASN A 347 10.80 -7.60 2.20
N SER A 348 11.48 -8.34 3.06
CA SER A 348 12.84 -8.00 3.52
C SER A 348 13.86 -8.12 2.38
N THR A 349 13.82 -9.24 1.63
CA THR A 349 14.74 -9.49 0.50
C THR A 349 14.56 -8.47 -0.63
N LYS A 350 13.31 -8.13 -0.98
CA LYS A 350 13.01 -7.11 -2.00
C LYS A 350 13.53 -5.71 -1.64
N LYS A 351 13.80 -5.45 -0.37
CA LYS A 351 14.33 -4.17 0.12
C LYS A 351 15.84 -4.16 0.27
N SER A 352 16.52 -5.29 0.13
CA SER A 352 17.98 -5.39 0.19
C SER A 352 18.57 -5.21 -1.19
N VAL A 353 19.54 -4.34 -1.29
CA VAL A 353 20.35 -4.14 -2.50
C VAL A 353 21.59 -5.00 -2.38
N ASN A 354 21.67 -6.04 -3.19
CA ASN A 354 22.78 -7.01 -3.14
C ASN A 354 23.83 -6.76 -4.23
N LYS A 355 23.45 -6.06 -5.32
CA LYS A 355 24.35 -5.67 -6.41
C LYS A 355 23.98 -4.26 -6.86
N LEU A 356 25.00 -3.44 -7.18
CA LEU A 356 24.82 -2.11 -7.74
C LEU A 356 25.76 -1.90 -8.91
N ARG A 357 25.27 -1.23 -9.96
CA ARG A 357 26.07 -0.74 -11.08
C ARG A 357 26.54 0.67 -10.78
N ILE A 358 27.85 0.86 -10.65
CA ILE A 358 28.50 2.16 -10.40
C ILE A 358 28.93 2.85 -11.68
N SER A 359 29.29 2.10 -12.72
CA SER A 359 29.63 2.62 -14.05
C SER A 359 29.02 1.74 -15.15
N LYS A 360 29.25 2.09 -16.42
CA LYS A 360 28.78 1.25 -17.54
C LYS A 360 29.34 -0.18 -17.48
N THR A 361 30.51 -0.39 -16.91
CA THR A 361 31.24 -1.65 -16.89
C THR A 361 31.37 -2.28 -15.50
N GLU A 362 31.17 -1.55 -14.42
CA GLU A 362 31.42 -2.04 -13.06
C GLU A 362 30.12 -2.27 -12.28
N VAL A 363 29.96 -3.51 -11.77
CA VAL A 363 28.90 -3.93 -10.85
C VAL A 363 29.55 -4.40 -9.57
N ILE A 364 29.19 -3.79 -8.43
CA ILE A 364 29.67 -4.15 -7.11
C ILE A 364 28.66 -5.04 -6.38
N SER A 365 29.19 -5.99 -5.57
CA SER A 365 28.39 -6.89 -4.70
C SER A 365 28.84 -6.84 -3.23
N ASP A 366 29.99 -6.24 -2.92
CA ASP A 366 30.44 -6.06 -1.55
C ASP A 366 29.54 -5.09 -0.78
N GLN A 367 29.06 -5.49 0.41
CA GLN A 367 28.07 -4.73 1.20
C GLN A 367 28.62 -3.39 1.69
N ASN A 368 29.88 -3.29 2.04
CA ASN A 368 30.46 -2.04 2.51
C ASN A 368 30.60 -1.04 1.36
N ARG A 369 31.10 -1.50 0.20
CA ARG A 369 31.18 -0.69 -1.01
C ARG A 369 29.80 -0.24 -1.49
N ILE A 370 28.78 -1.13 -1.43
CA ILE A 370 27.40 -0.80 -1.74
C ILE A 370 26.89 0.30 -0.80
N LEU A 371 27.11 0.17 0.50
CA LEU A 371 26.64 1.11 1.51
C LEU A 371 27.31 2.48 1.38
N ASP A 372 28.62 2.51 1.11
CA ASP A 372 29.38 3.75 0.87
C ASP A 372 28.93 4.45 -0.41
N HIS A 373 28.68 3.68 -1.48
CA HIS A 373 28.14 4.24 -2.71
C HIS A 373 26.74 4.83 -2.50
N MET A 374 25.87 4.15 -1.76
CA MET A 374 24.56 4.67 -1.39
C MET A 374 24.67 5.95 -0.57
N LYS A 375 25.55 5.98 0.45
CA LYS A 375 25.79 7.18 1.27
C LYS A 375 26.24 8.36 0.40
N THR A 376 27.21 8.15 -0.47
CA THR A 376 27.73 9.18 -1.37
C THR A 376 26.66 9.68 -2.31
N PHE A 377 25.89 8.80 -2.93
CA PHE A 377 24.78 9.16 -3.82
C PHE A 377 23.73 10.03 -3.12
N TYR A 378 23.24 9.63 -1.94
CA TYR A 378 22.23 10.40 -1.21
C TYR A 378 22.80 11.65 -0.57
N LYS A 379 24.05 11.66 -0.11
CA LYS A 379 24.74 12.86 0.36
C LYS A 379 24.80 13.91 -0.75
N THR A 380 25.19 13.52 -1.97
CA THR A 380 25.20 14.41 -3.15
C THR A 380 23.80 14.88 -3.54
N LEU A 381 22.80 13.98 -3.52
CA LEU A 381 21.44 14.33 -3.85
C LEU A 381 20.87 15.39 -2.90
N TYR A 382 21.13 15.29 -1.61
CA TYR A 382 20.61 16.19 -0.57
C TYR A 382 21.57 17.34 -0.22
N SER A 383 22.71 17.48 -0.91
CA SER A 383 23.59 18.63 -0.71
C SER A 383 22.95 19.90 -1.28
N GLN A 384 23.15 21.02 -0.60
CA GLN A 384 22.72 22.33 -1.09
C GLN A 384 23.36 22.64 -2.46
N LYS A 385 22.60 23.21 -3.36
CA LYS A 385 23.09 23.71 -4.66
C LYS A 385 23.02 25.23 -4.68
N LYS A 386 23.90 25.83 -5.45
CA LYS A 386 23.78 27.27 -5.73
C LYS A 386 22.72 27.43 -6.82
N LEU A 387 21.62 28.06 -6.48
CA LEU A 387 20.49 28.34 -7.37
C LEU A 387 20.42 29.84 -7.68
N GLU A 388 19.62 30.22 -8.67
CA GLU A 388 19.30 31.61 -8.95
C GLU A 388 18.45 32.22 -7.80
N ASN A 389 18.51 33.55 -7.67
CA ASN A 389 17.75 34.25 -6.63
C ASN A 389 16.23 34.14 -6.92
N SER A 390 15.50 33.48 -6.02
CA SER A 390 14.06 33.31 -6.09
C SER A 390 13.28 34.64 -6.11
N ASN A 391 13.82 35.69 -5.48
CA ASN A 391 13.15 37.00 -5.42
C ASN A 391 12.90 37.58 -6.80
N THR A 392 13.81 37.41 -7.77
CA THR A 392 13.63 37.91 -9.15
C THR A 392 12.46 37.19 -9.84
N PHE A 393 12.31 35.90 -9.61
CA PHE A 393 11.19 35.11 -10.14
C PHE A 393 9.86 35.48 -9.46
N LEU A 394 9.87 35.59 -8.13
CA LEU A 394 8.68 35.86 -7.34
C LEU A 394 8.15 37.29 -7.49
N SER A 395 9.04 38.30 -7.72
CA SER A 395 8.62 39.69 -7.89
C SER A 395 7.76 39.94 -9.15
N ASN A 396 7.87 39.06 -10.13
CA ASN A 396 7.05 39.10 -11.36
C ASN A 396 5.67 38.39 -11.17
N LEU A 397 5.40 37.86 -10.01
CA LEU A 397 4.17 37.12 -9.71
C LEU A 397 3.37 37.83 -8.62
N SER A 398 2.06 37.62 -8.63
CA SER A 398 1.16 38.08 -7.59
C SER A 398 0.35 36.94 -7.03
N PRO A 399 0.33 36.73 -5.69
CA PRO A 399 -0.47 35.68 -5.10
C PRO A 399 -1.96 36.02 -5.22
N PRO A 400 -2.80 35.14 -5.78
CA PRO A 400 -4.24 35.39 -5.88
C PRO A 400 -4.92 35.50 -4.49
N LYS A 401 -4.38 34.81 -3.52
CA LYS A 401 -4.83 34.79 -2.14
C LYS A 401 -3.63 34.64 -1.20
N THR A 402 -3.67 35.37 -0.07
CA THR A 402 -2.63 35.30 0.97
C THR A 402 -3.24 34.95 2.32
N VAL A 403 -2.43 34.50 3.26
CA VAL A 403 -2.82 34.26 4.64
C VAL A 403 -3.33 35.56 5.24
N ASN A 404 -4.55 35.56 5.79
CA ASN A 404 -5.14 36.71 6.48
C ASN A 404 -4.77 36.73 7.98
N GLU A 405 -5.14 37.80 8.68
CA GLU A 405 -4.80 38.00 10.12
C GLU A 405 -5.44 36.92 11.00
N GLU A 406 -6.71 36.57 10.79
CA GLU A 406 -7.40 35.55 11.57
C GLU A 406 -6.72 34.19 11.44
N GLN A 407 -6.37 33.81 10.22
CA GLN A 407 -5.62 32.58 9.92
C GLN A 407 -4.23 32.63 10.56
N SER A 408 -3.57 33.77 10.54
CA SER A 408 -2.28 33.99 11.18
C SER A 408 -2.34 33.79 12.68
N ILE A 409 -3.33 34.35 13.36
CA ILE A 409 -3.55 34.19 14.80
C ILE A 409 -3.75 32.70 15.15
N ILE A 410 -4.58 32.00 14.39
CA ILE A 410 -4.85 30.57 14.63
C ILE A 410 -3.56 29.74 14.52
N MET A 411 -2.71 30.03 13.53
CA MET A 411 -1.48 29.26 13.31
C MET A 411 -0.40 29.56 14.36
N THR A 412 -0.34 30.79 14.87
CA THR A 412 0.74 31.27 15.76
C THR A 412 0.49 31.06 17.24
N LYS A 413 -0.67 30.51 17.64
CA LYS A 413 -0.96 30.12 19.03
C LYS A 413 0.18 29.27 19.61
N ASP A 414 0.42 29.45 20.92
CA ASP A 414 1.40 28.61 21.59
C ASP A 414 1.01 27.13 21.56
N LEU A 415 2.00 26.25 21.68
CA LEU A 415 1.75 24.81 21.74
C LEU A 415 1.03 24.46 23.05
N THR A 416 0.14 23.50 22.97
CA THR A 416 -0.53 22.94 24.15
C THR A 416 -0.34 21.44 24.25
N ILE A 417 -0.38 20.91 25.47
CA ILE A 417 -0.31 19.47 25.73
C ILE A 417 -1.46 18.74 25.03
N ASP A 418 -2.65 19.35 24.98
CA ASP A 418 -3.84 18.78 24.35
C ASP A 418 -3.68 18.65 22.82
N GLU A 419 -3.04 19.62 22.16
CA GLU A 419 -2.71 19.50 20.73
C GLU A 419 -1.74 18.35 20.45
N ILE A 420 -0.76 18.13 21.34
CA ILE A 420 0.17 17.01 21.23
C ILE A 420 -0.58 15.68 21.41
N ALA A 421 -1.45 15.59 22.42
CA ALA A 421 -2.30 14.43 22.67
C ALA A 421 -3.20 14.11 21.45
N ALA A 422 -3.82 15.14 20.85
CA ALA A 422 -4.62 14.99 19.64
C ALA A 422 -3.79 14.48 18.45
N ALA A 423 -2.59 15.00 18.26
CA ALA A 423 -1.68 14.54 17.21
C ALA A 423 -1.30 13.05 17.38
N ILE A 424 -0.99 12.62 18.62
CA ILE A 424 -0.71 11.23 18.98
C ILE A 424 -1.91 10.31 18.68
N LYS A 425 -3.12 10.76 19.02
CA LYS A 425 -4.37 10.00 18.77
C LYS A 425 -4.63 9.79 17.29
N GLU A 426 -4.37 10.80 16.45
CA GLU A 426 -4.57 10.71 15.00
C GLU A 426 -3.50 9.87 14.26
N MET A 427 -2.33 9.64 14.84
CA MET A 427 -1.28 8.89 14.19
C MET A 427 -1.64 7.41 14.05
N LYS A 428 -1.31 6.79 12.91
CA LYS A 428 -1.61 5.38 12.64
C LYS A 428 -0.69 4.45 13.43
N SER A 429 -1.27 3.43 14.06
CA SER A 429 -0.55 2.33 14.70
C SER A 429 0.17 1.43 13.68
N ASN A 430 1.03 0.54 14.19
CA ASN A 430 1.76 -0.46 13.40
C ASN A 430 2.67 0.14 12.32
N LYS A 431 3.20 1.35 12.53
CA LYS A 431 4.19 1.97 11.65
C LYS A 431 5.60 1.87 12.24
N SER A 432 6.60 1.68 11.37
CA SER A 432 7.99 1.58 11.80
C SER A 432 8.47 2.88 12.46
N PRO A 433 9.10 2.80 13.63
CA PRO A 433 9.73 3.94 14.30
C PRO A 433 11.01 4.37 13.56
N GLY A 434 11.61 5.46 14.01
CA GLY A 434 12.95 5.90 13.62
C GLY A 434 14.06 5.16 14.36
N GLU A 435 15.24 5.81 14.46
CA GLU A 435 16.46 5.25 15.05
C GLU A 435 16.32 4.92 16.55
N ASP A 436 15.54 5.74 17.29
CA ASP A 436 15.30 5.52 18.73
C ASP A 436 14.49 4.24 19.00
N GLY A 437 13.85 3.70 17.99
CA GLY A 437 13.11 2.46 18.06
C GLY A 437 11.77 2.54 18.78
N LEU A 438 11.32 3.71 19.20
CA LEU A 438 10.08 3.92 19.95
C LEU A 438 8.89 4.15 19.00
N PRO A 439 7.91 3.21 18.91
CA PRO A 439 6.74 3.34 18.05
C PRO A 439 5.65 4.21 18.69
N ILE A 440 4.62 4.58 17.94
CA ILE A 440 3.52 5.42 18.43
C ILE A 440 2.76 4.78 19.60
N GLU A 441 2.69 3.44 19.64
CA GLU A 441 2.06 2.68 20.71
C GLU A 441 2.71 2.97 22.08
N PHE A 442 4.03 3.16 22.09
CA PHE A 442 4.76 3.57 23.28
C PHE A 442 4.26 4.94 23.79
N TYR A 443 4.17 5.94 22.91
CA TYR A 443 3.71 7.30 23.27
C TYR A 443 2.27 7.32 23.77
N ARG A 444 1.42 6.41 23.32
CA ARG A 444 0.03 6.30 23.77
C ARG A 444 -0.08 5.72 25.18
N ILE A 445 0.72 4.68 25.49
CA ILE A 445 0.64 3.98 26.77
C ILE A 445 1.28 4.80 27.88
N PHE A 446 2.42 5.41 27.60
CA PHE A 446 3.18 6.21 28.58
C PHE A 446 2.90 7.71 28.50
N TRP A 447 1.80 8.12 27.85
CA TRP A 447 1.50 9.54 27.63
C TRP A 447 1.50 10.35 28.93
N GLU A 448 0.83 9.85 29.96
CA GLU A 448 0.74 10.53 31.27
C GLU A 448 2.11 10.68 31.94
N ASP A 449 3.00 9.73 31.73
CA ASP A 449 4.34 9.71 32.34
C ASP A 449 5.35 10.60 31.57
N ILE A 450 5.12 10.88 30.27
CA ILE A 450 6.08 11.60 29.41
C ILE A 450 5.60 12.97 28.92
N LYS A 451 4.33 13.30 29.02
CA LYS A 451 3.71 14.47 28.39
C LYS A 451 4.42 15.79 28.70
N ILE A 452 4.83 16.00 29.95
CA ILE A 452 5.47 17.23 30.40
C ILE A 452 6.87 17.34 29.77
N TYR A 453 7.66 16.28 29.79
CA TYR A 453 9.03 16.30 29.29
C TYR A 453 9.10 16.46 27.77
N LEU A 454 8.16 15.85 27.05
CA LEU A 454 8.04 16.01 25.61
C LEU A 454 7.60 17.44 25.26
N PHE A 455 6.64 17.99 25.98
CA PHE A 455 6.16 19.37 25.80
C PHE A 455 7.27 20.39 26.03
N GLU A 456 8.00 20.29 27.14
CA GLU A 456 9.11 21.18 27.45
C GLU A 456 10.26 21.05 26.43
N SER A 457 10.58 19.83 25.96
CA SER A 457 11.54 19.64 24.89
C SER A 457 11.11 20.36 23.60
N TYR A 458 9.85 20.32 23.20
CA TYR A 458 9.37 21.06 22.03
C TYR A 458 9.43 22.57 22.23
N LYS A 459 8.97 23.06 23.38
CA LYS A 459 9.01 24.50 23.72
C LYS A 459 10.45 25.01 23.68
N PHE A 460 11.36 24.34 24.36
CA PHE A 460 12.79 24.65 24.34
C PHE A 460 13.37 24.60 22.92
N SER A 461 13.06 23.55 22.15
CA SER A 461 13.54 23.42 20.75
C SER A 461 13.11 24.56 19.86
N LEU A 462 11.87 25.06 20.01
CA LEU A 462 11.35 26.16 19.21
C LEU A 462 11.90 27.52 19.66
N GLN A 463 12.22 27.68 20.94
CA GLN A 463 12.91 28.86 21.49
C GLN A 463 14.37 28.92 21.02
N GLU A 464 15.11 27.84 21.19
CA GLU A 464 16.53 27.74 20.81
C GLU A 464 16.73 27.54 19.29
N LYS A 465 15.66 27.44 18.52
CA LYS A 465 15.67 27.21 17.08
C LYS A 465 16.50 25.97 16.70
N SER A 466 16.44 24.90 17.51
CA SER A 466 17.20 23.67 17.31
C SER A 466 16.56 22.50 18.02
N LEU A 467 16.25 21.42 17.29
CA LEU A 467 15.75 20.18 17.84
C LEU A 467 16.84 19.43 18.62
N SER A 468 16.44 18.42 19.42
CA SER A 468 17.37 17.49 20.06
C SER A 468 18.16 16.68 19.01
N ILE A 469 19.30 16.09 19.41
CA ILE A 469 20.15 15.35 18.50
C ILE A 469 19.39 14.19 17.85
N THR A 470 18.63 13.44 18.63
CA THR A 470 17.91 12.28 18.10
C THR A 470 16.74 12.67 17.19
N GLN A 471 16.09 13.80 17.47
CA GLN A 471 15.00 14.31 16.63
C GLN A 471 15.48 14.78 15.25
N LYS A 472 16.72 15.25 15.10
CA LYS A 472 17.29 15.66 13.80
C LYS A 472 17.57 14.49 12.87
N ARG A 473 17.73 13.29 13.40
CA ARG A 473 18.19 12.11 12.67
C ARG A 473 17.08 11.36 11.95
N GLY A 474 17.42 10.79 10.80
CA GLY A 474 16.54 9.93 10.03
C GLY A 474 17.27 8.77 9.38
N VAL A 475 16.60 7.65 9.17
CA VAL A 475 17.18 6.47 8.54
C VAL A 475 16.53 6.26 7.18
N ILE A 476 17.28 6.38 6.10
CA ILE A 476 16.81 6.16 4.74
C ILE A 476 16.78 4.65 4.47
N SER A 477 15.59 4.14 4.16
CA SER A 477 15.33 2.78 3.71
C SER A 477 14.87 2.81 2.26
N LEU A 478 15.40 1.94 1.41
CA LEU A 478 15.14 1.96 -0.01
C LEU A 478 13.95 1.07 -0.38
N LEU A 479 13.11 1.56 -1.29
CA LEU A 479 12.01 0.82 -1.89
C LEU A 479 12.21 0.73 -3.40
N PRO A 480 12.10 -0.46 -4.02
CA PRO A 480 12.28 -0.61 -5.46
C PRO A 480 11.18 0.12 -6.24
N LYS A 481 11.58 0.84 -7.31
CA LYS A 481 10.71 1.38 -8.37
C LYS A 481 10.73 0.45 -9.58
N LYS A 482 9.95 0.75 -10.61
CA LYS A 482 10.08 0.11 -11.94
C LYS A 482 11.43 0.51 -12.55
N GLY A 483 12.02 -0.40 -13.35
CA GLY A 483 13.28 -0.19 -14.05
C GLY A 483 14.40 -1.10 -13.55
N ASP A 484 15.63 -0.89 -14.03
CA ASP A 484 16.82 -1.66 -13.64
C ASP A 484 17.20 -1.35 -12.17
N LEU A 485 17.02 -2.35 -11.30
CA LEU A 485 17.30 -2.21 -9.86
C LEU A 485 18.79 -2.19 -9.52
N LEU A 486 19.67 -2.42 -10.50
CA LEU A 486 21.10 -2.18 -10.32
C LEU A 486 21.43 -0.69 -10.23
N MET A 487 20.52 0.19 -10.64
CA MET A 487 20.71 1.64 -10.63
C MET A 487 19.99 2.29 -9.43
N LEU A 488 20.70 3.04 -8.59
CA LEU A 488 20.14 3.72 -7.41
C LEU A 488 19.04 4.75 -7.76
N LYS A 489 19.04 5.31 -8.95
CA LYS A 489 17.97 6.20 -9.42
C LYS A 489 16.58 5.52 -9.45
N ASN A 490 16.54 4.20 -9.57
CA ASN A 490 15.33 3.39 -9.59
C ASN A 490 14.91 2.89 -8.19
N TRP A 491 15.48 3.46 -7.13
CA TRP A 491 15.06 3.23 -5.75
C TRP A 491 14.46 4.51 -5.15
N ARG A 492 13.35 4.36 -4.42
CA ARG A 492 12.70 5.45 -3.71
C ARG A 492 13.24 5.50 -2.28
N PRO A 493 13.82 6.61 -1.82
CA PRO A 493 14.22 6.76 -0.42
C PRO A 493 12.99 7.00 0.45
N LEU A 494 12.80 6.19 1.47
CA LEU A 494 11.82 6.41 2.53
C LEU A 494 12.57 6.68 3.82
N THR A 495 12.39 7.86 4.40
CA THR A 495 13.05 8.24 5.64
C THR A 495 12.23 7.79 6.85
N LEU A 496 12.80 6.91 7.66
CA LEU A 496 12.26 6.50 8.95
C LEU A 496 12.69 7.54 9.99
N LEU A 497 11.75 8.35 10.41
CA LEU A 497 11.93 9.43 11.38
C LEU A 497 11.42 9.02 12.76
N ASN A 498 12.00 9.56 13.83
CA ASN A 498 11.57 9.32 15.19
C ASN A 498 10.14 9.83 15.39
N VAL A 499 9.40 9.16 16.27
CA VAL A 499 7.97 9.44 16.42
C VAL A 499 7.76 10.81 17.08
N ASP A 500 8.59 11.22 18.03
CA ASP A 500 8.58 12.55 18.61
C ASP A 500 8.74 13.66 17.56
N TYR A 501 9.70 13.53 16.64
CA TYR A 501 9.79 14.44 15.49
C TYR A 501 8.49 14.48 14.68
N LYS A 502 7.91 13.29 14.39
CA LYS A 502 6.67 13.19 13.61
C LYS A 502 5.48 13.84 14.31
N ILE A 503 5.42 13.76 15.63
CA ILE A 503 4.35 14.40 16.44
C ILE A 503 4.42 15.92 16.28
N LEU A 504 5.61 16.54 16.45
CA LEU A 504 5.79 17.97 16.25
C LEU A 504 5.49 18.39 14.81
N ALA A 505 6.01 17.67 13.83
CA ALA A 505 5.74 17.92 12.42
C ALA A 505 4.25 17.77 12.06
N LYS A 506 3.54 16.79 12.65
CA LYS A 506 2.10 16.60 12.47
C LYS A 506 1.29 17.75 13.05
N LEU A 507 1.70 18.27 14.21
CA LEU A 507 1.06 19.39 14.85
C LEU A 507 1.13 20.66 13.98
N ILE A 508 2.33 21.01 13.50
CA ILE A 508 2.53 22.15 12.59
C ILE A 508 1.74 21.93 11.28
N ALA A 509 1.81 20.72 10.72
CA ALA A 509 1.06 20.33 9.53
C ALA A 509 -0.46 20.51 9.70
N THR A 510 -1.00 20.20 10.89
CA THR A 510 -2.44 20.35 11.20
C THR A 510 -2.85 21.82 11.22
N ARG A 511 -1.98 22.71 11.70
CA ARG A 511 -2.22 24.18 11.69
C ARG A 511 -2.19 24.73 10.27
N ILE A 512 -1.17 24.40 9.48
CA ILE A 512 -1.00 24.84 8.09
C ILE A 512 -2.16 24.33 7.21
N LYS A 513 -2.57 23.09 7.39
CA LYS A 513 -3.63 22.45 6.61
C LYS A 513 -4.95 23.24 6.62
N LYS A 514 -5.25 23.99 7.68
CA LYS A 514 -6.47 24.80 7.79
C LYS A 514 -6.50 25.94 6.78
N VAL A 515 -5.34 26.42 6.36
CA VAL A 515 -5.18 27.59 5.46
C VAL A 515 -4.99 27.18 4.01
N LEU A 516 -4.45 25.97 3.77
CA LEU A 516 -4.07 25.55 2.42
C LEU A 516 -5.22 25.55 1.41
N LEU A 517 -6.44 25.17 1.82
CA LEU A 517 -7.59 25.21 0.89
C LEU A 517 -7.95 26.60 0.41
N TYR A 518 -7.54 27.61 1.14
CA TYR A 518 -7.79 29.00 0.78
C TYR A 518 -6.74 29.54 -0.19
N ILE A 519 -5.46 29.22 0.03
CA ILE A 519 -4.34 29.79 -0.74
C ILE A 519 -3.96 28.97 -1.98
N ILE A 520 -4.21 27.65 -1.98
CA ILE A 520 -3.86 26.74 -3.08
C ILE A 520 -5.03 26.65 -4.06
N ASN A 521 -4.75 26.92 -5.33
CA ASN A 521 -5.73 26.85 -6.39
C ASN A 521 -6.29 25.43 -6.55
N GLU A 522 -7.50 25.33 -7.11
CA GLU A 522 -8.21 24.08 -7.36
C GLU A 522 -7.50 23.14 -8.35
N ASP A 523 -6.60 23.66 -9.17
CA ASP A 523 -5.78 22.88 -10.09
C ASP A 523 -4.90 21.84 -9.38
N GLN A 524 -4.49 22.11 -8.13
CA GLN A 524 -3.75 21.18 -7.29
C GLN A 524 -4.71 20.33 -6.44
N THR A 525 -4.75 19.03 -6.70
CA THR A 525 -5.62 18.09 -5.95
C THR A 525 -4.87 17.16 -5.00
N GLY A 526 -3.54 17.20 -4.99
CA GLY A 526 -2.70 16.35 -4.15
C GLY A 526 -2.70 16.74 -2.67
N PHE A 527 -2.82 15.78 -1.76
CA PHE A 527 -2.68 15.89 -0.29
C PHE A 527 -3.61 16.87 0.44
N LEU A 528 -4.45 17.61 -0.27
CA LEU A 528 -5.36 18.61 0.31
C LEU A 528 -6.66 17.96 0.81
N PRO A 529 -7.22 18.43 1.95
CA PRO A 529 -8.52 17.95 2.43
C PRO A 529 -9.61 18.26 1.40
N LYS A 530 -10.63 17.43 1.36
CA LYS A 530 -11.79 17.54 0.44
C LYS A 530 -11.48 17.43 -1.06
N ARG A 531 -10.21 17.48 -1.49
CA ARG A 531 -9.80 17.24 -2.88
C ARG A 531 -9.55 15.75 -3.13
N PHE A 532 -9.81 15.32 -4.35
CA PHE A 532 -9.79 13.91 -4.72
C PHE A 532 -9.07 13.71 -6.06
N ILE A 533 -8.19 12.71 -6.13
CA ILE A 533 -7.39 12.39 -7.32
C ILE A 533 -8.21 12.26 -8.61
N GLY A 534 -9.46 11.75 -8.51
CA GLY A 534 -10.37 11.63 -9.65
C GLY A 534 -10.78 12.96 -10.26
N GLN A 535 -10.71 14.08 -9.52
CA GLN A 535 -11.06 15.40 -10.05
C GLN A 535 -10.18 15.78 -11.24
N ASN A 536 -8.85 15.60 -11.12
CA ASN A 536 -7.95 15.85 -12.25
C ASN A 536 -8.23 14.94 -13.42
N ILE A 537 -8.51 13.66 -13.16
CA ILE A 537 -8.81 12.69 -14.22
C ILE A 537 -10.09 13.09 -14.97
N VAL A 538 -11.17 13.40 -14.25
CA VAL A 538 -12.45 13.80 -14.87
C VAL A 538 -12.30 15.14 -15.58
N SER A 539 -11.60 16.11 -14.97
CA SER A 539 -11.33 17.41 -15.61
C SER A 539 -10.53 17.29 -16.91
N MET A 540 -9.56 16.36 -16.97
CA MET A 540 -8.85 16.09 -18.23
C MET A 540 -9.78 15.52 -19.30
N PHE A 541 -10.70 14.63 -18.96
CA PHE A 541 -11.72 14.16 -19.88
C PHE A 541 -12.66 15.28 -20.36
N GLU A 542 -13.04 16.19 -19.47
CA GLU A 542 -13.86 17.36 -19.84
C GLU A 542 -13.14 18.24 -20.86
N ILE A 543 -11.86 18.53 -20.62
CA ILE A 543 -11.03 19.34 -21.52
C ILE A 543 -10.88 18.68 -22.88
N MET A 544 -10.58 17.39 -22.92
CA MET A 544 -10.43 16.64 -24.17
C MET A 544 -11.75 16.59 -24.95
N ASN A 545 -12.86 16.31 -24.28
CA ASN A 545 -14.19 16.31 -24.89
C ASN A 545 -14.57 17.70 -25.44
N PHE A 546 -14.26 18.75 -24.66
CA PHE A 546 -14.50 20.13 -25.09
C PHE A 546 -13.67 20.49 -26.33
N CYS A 547 -12.41 20.07 -26.39
CA CYS A 547 -11.57 20.28 -27.56
C CYS A 547 -12.08 19.52 -28.79
N ASP A 548 -12.58 18.29 -28.63
CA ASP A 548 -13.16 17.49 -29.69
C ASP A 548 -14.47 18.11 -30.23
N GLU A 549 -15.38 18.54 -29.34
CA GLU A 549 -16.70 19.12 -29.73
C GLU A 549 -16.58 20.50 -30.36
N ASN A 550 -15.54 21.28 -29.98
CA ASN A 550 -15.36 22.64 -30.54
C ASN A 550 -14.25 22.69 -31.60
N GLU A 551 -13.79 21.53 -32.10
CA GLU A 551 -12.76 21.40 -33.14
C GLU A 551 -11.48 22.18 -32.81
N LEU A 552 -11.12 22.26 -31.52
CA LEU A 552 -9.94 23.00 -31.08
C LEU A 552 -8.66 22.13 -31.24
N ALA A 553 -7.63 22.73 -31.84
CA ALA A 553 -6.31 22.10 -31.88
C ALA A 553 -5.56 22.37 -30.57
N ALA A 554 -5.30 21.33 -29.79
CA ALA A 554 -4.68 21.47 -28.49
C ALA A 554 -3.66 20.36 -28.18
N VAL A 555 -2.85 20.60 -27.16
CA VAL A 555 -1.78 19.69 -26.71
C VAL A 555 -1.88 19.44 -25.21
N LEU A 556 -1.83 18.18 -24.83
CA LEU A 556 -1.63 17.74 -23.46
C LEU A 556 -0.14 17.49 -23.23
N ILE A 557 0.44 18.20 -22.29
CA ILE A 557 1.86 18.17 -21.92
C ILE A 557 1.98 17.53 -20.54
N SER A 558 2.49 16.30 -20.46
CA SER A 558 2.74 15.62 -19.18
C SER A 558 4.20 15.82 -18.78
N ILE A 559 4.45 16.45 -17.65
CA ILE A 559 5.79 16.75 -17.12
C ILE A 559 6.07 15.85 -15.92
N ASP A 560 7.20 15.12 -15.95
CA ASP A 560 7.77 14.38 -14.83
C ASP A 560 8.98 15.14 -14.27
N PHE A 561 9.02 15.31 -12.95
CA PHE A 561 10.20 15.89 -12.29
C PHE A 561 11.12 14.82 -11.76
N GLU A 562 12.44 15.00 -11.89
CA GLU A 562 13.42 14.11 -11.29
C GLU A 562 13.41 14.24 -9.76
N LYS A 563 12.94 13.22 -9.05
CA LYS A 563 12.95 13.18 -7.57
C LYS A 563 12.45 14.48 -6.93
N ALA A 564 11.32 15.00 -7.37
CA ALA A 564 10.78 16.31 -7.01
C ALA A 564 10.86 16.62 -5.50
N PHE A 565 10.39 15.70 -4.65
CA PHE A 565 10.46 15.86 -3.19
C PHE A 565 11.87 15.91 -2.61
N ASP A 566 12.84 15.28 -3.28
CA ASP A 566 14.22 15.16 -2.79
C ASP A 566 15.10 16.34 -3.25
N GLN A 567 14.66 17.10 -4.28
CA GLN A 567 15.47 18.15 -4.91
C GLN A 567 15.03 19.56 -4.58
N ILE A 568 13.81 19.78 -4.11
CA ILE A 568 13.28 21.10 -3.78
C ILE A 568 14.19 21.83 -2.78
N ASP A 569 14.53 23.07 -3.06
CA ASP A 569 15.41 23.88 -2.22
C ASP A 569 14.66 24.44 -0.99
N TRP A 570 15.36 24.52 0.14
CA TRP A 570 14.75 25.01 1.38
C TRP A 570 14.52 26.52 1.36
N ASP A 571 15.45 27.30 0.82
CA ASP A 571 15.29 28.75 0.77
C ASP A 571 14.12 29.10 -0.13
N PHE A 572 13.96 28.40 -1.26
CA PHE A 572 12.79 28.57 -2.13
C PHE A 572 11.46 28.22 -1.40
N ILE A 573 11.45 27.21 -0.54
CA ILE A 573 10.26 26.90 0.29
C ILE A 573 9.94 28.08 1.22
N TRP A 574 10.98 28.65 1.87
CA TRP A 574 10.77 29.78 2.79
C TRP A 574 10.29 31.03 2.06
N ASP A 575 10.84 31.31 0.89
CA ASP A 575 10.43 32.45 0.06
C ASP A 575 9.01 32.25 -0.48
N SER A 576 8.65 31.04 -0.87
CA SER A 576 7.26 30.68 -1.23
C SER A 576 6.29 30.92 -0.06
N MET A 577 6.67 30.55 1.16
CA MET A 577 5.84 30.82 2.35
C MET A 577 5.72 32.32 2.63
N ASN A 578 6.80 33.08 2.48
CA ASN A 578 6.78 34.54 2.59
C ASN A 578 5.89 35.19 1.53
N PHE A 579 5.95 34.69 0.28
CA PHE A 579 5.11 35.14 -0.83
C PHE A 579 3.61 35.02 -0.51
N PHE A 580 3.19 33.93 0.14
CA PHE A 580 1.82 33.73 0.61
C PHE A 580 1.53 34.39 1.98
N LYS A 581 2.46 35.16 2.53
CA LYS A 581 2.35 35.89 3.82
C LYS A 581 2.10 34.96 5.02
N PHE A 582 2.75 33.79 5.06
CA PHE A 582 2.74 32.98 6.27
C PHE A 582 3.42 33.73 7.44
N PRO A 583 2.90 33.59 8.67
CA PRO A 583 3.48 34.25 9.83
C PRO A 583 4.96 33.85 10.04
N PRO A 584 5.86 34.79 10.36
CA PRO A 584 7.28 34.48 10.59
C PRO A 584 7.50 33.45 11.70
N LYS A 585 6.64 33.41 12.72
CA LYS A 585 6.70 32.42 13.82
C LYS A 585 6.58 30.99 13.28
N ILE A 586 5.65 30.73 12.36
CA ILE A 586 5.46 29.40 11.73
C ILE A 586 6.62 29.06 10.82
N ILE A 587 7.09 30.00 10.02
CA ILE A 587 8.26 29.78 9.15
C ILE A 587 9.49 29.43 10.01
N ASN A 588 9.71 30.11 11.11
CA ASN A 588 10.80 29.81 12.03
C ASN A 588 10.67 28.44 12.71
N TRP A 589 9.47 28.02 13.07
CA TRP A 589 9.24 26.67 13.59
C TRP A 589 9.60 25.60 12.57
N ILE A 590 9.26 25.83 11.30
CA ILE A 590 9.58 24.89 10.22
C ILE A 590 11.09 24.89 9.95
N LYS A 591 11.72 26.07 9.90
CA LYS A 591 13.18 26.20 9.80
C LYS A 591 13.89 25.43 10.93
N THR A 592 13.36 25.48 12.16
CA THR A 592 13.90 24.74 13.33
C THR A 592 13.86 23.22 13.10
N ILE A 593 12.79 22.70 12.48
CA ILE A 593 12.65 21.28 12.15
C ILE A 593 13.70 20.81 11.13
N TYR A 594 14.11 21.66 10.22
CA TYR A 594 15.09 21.33 9.16
C TYR A 594 16.54 21.65 9.53
N LYS A 595 16.76 22.56 10.52
CA LYS A 595 18.10 23.00 10.94
C LYS A 595 18.92 21.83 11.50
N GLY A 596 20.07 21.56 10.86
CA GLY A 596 20.97 20.49 11.27
C GLY A 596 20.41 19.07 11.07
N ALA A 597 19.45 18.94 10.16
CA ALA A 597 18.87 17.64 9.81
C ALA A 597 19.91 16.69 9.21
N GLN A 598 19.92 15.44 9.67
CA GLN A 598 20.85 14.41 9.25
C GLN A 598 20.11 13.14 8.84
N SER A 599 20.73 12.39 7.94
CA SER A 599 20.25 11.05 7.59
C SER A 599 21.40 10.08 7.41
N CYS A 600 21.14 8.79 7.63
CA CYS A 600 22.01 7.69 7.22
C CYS A 600 21.22 6.75 6.30
N VAL A 601 21.90 5.89 5.55
CA VAL A 601 21.27 4.88 4.70
C VAL A 601 21.39 3.52 5.36
N THR A 602 20.33 2.72 5.28
CA THR A 602 20.37 1.32 5.76
C THR A 602 20.22 0.35 4.59
N ASN A 603 21.06 -0.68 4.55
CA ASN A 603 20.99 -1.79 3.62
C ASN A 603 21.37 -3.09 4.32
N ASN A 604 20.59 -4.13 4.16
CA ASN A 604 20.80 -5.46 4.75
C ASN A 604 21.13 -5.43 6.27
N GLY A 605 20.53 -4.50 6.99
CA GLY A 605 20.78 -4.33 8.44
C GLY A 605 22.07 -3.59 8.82
N HIS A 606 22.88 -3.18 7.87
CA HIS A 606 23.98 -2.25 8.09
C HIS A 606 23.53 -0.81 7.91
N MET A 607 24.13 0.12 8.65
CA MET A 607 23.84 1.54 8.58
C MET A 607 25.12 2.29 8.17
N SER A 608 24.99 3.26 7.27
CA SER A 608 26.07 4.18 6.95
C SER A 608 26.28 5.18 8.09
N GLU A 609 27.37 5.94 8.02
CA GLU A 609 27.49 7.16 8.82
C GLU A 609 26.42 8.18 8.45
N TYR A 610 26.15 9.11 9.37
CA TYR A 610 25.24 10.22 9.16
C TYR A 610 25.85 11.27 8.22
N PHE A 611 25.03 11.83 7.36
CA PHE A 611 25.36 12.99 6.53
C PHE A 611 24.31 14.07 6.68
N ALA A 612 24.71 15.32 6.54
CA ALA A 612 23.84 16.48 6.63
C ALA A 612 22.93 16.57 5.39
N LEU A 613 21.73 17.09 5.60
CA LEU A 613 20.80 17.45 4.54
C LEU A 613 20.84 18.96 4.36
N GLY A 614 20.82 19.44 3.10
CA GLY A 614 20.78 20.86 2.74
C GLY A 614 19.61 21.25 1.84
N ARG A 615 18.84 20.27 1.33
CA ARG A 615 17.64 20.46 0.51
C ARG A 615 16.73 19.24 0.56
N GLY A 616 15.60 19.34 -0.10
CA GLY A 616 14.59 18.29 -0.18
C GLY A 616 13.70 18.19 1.05
N VAL A 617 12.48 17.70 0.86
CA VAL A 617 11.54 17.43 1.95
C VAL A 617 11.53 15.94 2.25
N ARG A 618 11.60 15.60 3.55
CA ARG A 618 11.78 14.20 3.99
C ARG A 618 10.57 13.33 3.67
N GLN A 619 10.75 12.32 2.81
CA GLN A 619 9.69 11.34 2.53
C GLN A 619 9.38 10.51 3.78
N GLY A 620 8.22 10.72 4.38
CA GLY A 620 7.80 10.10 5.65
C GLY A 620 7.53 11.10 6.79
N CYS A 621 7.79 12.39 6.56
CA CYS A 621 7.40 13.48 7.45
C CYS A 621 5.96 13.93 7.15
N PRO A 622 5.10 14.13 8.17
CA PRO A 622 3.73 14.61 7.96
C PRO A 622 3.62 16.01 7.37
N LEU A 623 4.64 16.85 7.54
CA LEU A 623 4.67 18.23 7.06
C LEU A 623 5.14 18.35 5.60
N SER A 624 6.01 17.46 5.15
CA SER A 624 6.65 17.51 3.83
C SER A 624 5.69 17.68 2.64
N PRO A 625 4.55 16.99 2.56
CA PRO A 625 3.62 17.16 1.44
C PRO A 625 3.08 18.58 1.33
N TYR A 626 2.82 19.24 2.45
CA TYR A 626 2.26 20.59 2.46
C TYR A 626 3.30 21.65 2.06
N LEU A 627 4.54 21.50 2.50
CA LEU A 627 5.63 22.38 2.07
C LEU A 627 5.87 22.27 0.56
N PHE A 628 5.84 21.04 0.04
CA PHE A 628 5.99 20.82 -1.40
C PHE A 628 4.85 21.47 -2.20
N ILE A 629 3.58 21.35 -1.74
CA ILE A 629 2.44 21.95 -2.41
C ILE A 629 2.51 23.47 -2.39
N ILE A 630 2.94 24.11 -1.29
CA ILE A 630 3.13 25.56 -1.21
C ILE A 630 4.14 26.01 -2.27
N ALA A 631 5.27 25.33 -2.39
CA ALA A 631 6.28 25.63 -3.38
C ALA A 631 5.80 25.35 -4.83
N SER A 632 5.06 24.26 -5.04
CA SER A 632 4.52 23.88 -6.35
C SER A 632 3.43 24.84 -6.84
N GLU A 633 2.69 25.49 -5.94
CA GLU A 633 1.68 26.50 -6.31
C GLU A 633 2.30 27.70 -6.99
N ILE A 634 3.55 28.06 -6.68
CA ILE A 634 4.30 29.12 -7.37
C ILE A 634 4.43 28.81 -8.86
N LEU A 635 4.76 27.55 -9.21
CA LEU A 635 4.80 27.11 -10.61
C LEU A 635 3.42 27.26 -11.28
N ALA A 636 2.37 26.85 -10.59
CA ALA A 636 1.01 26.94 -11.13
C ALA A 636 0.59 28.42 -11.35
N ILE A 637 0.94 29.32 -10.43
CA ILE A 637 0.71 30.75 -10.57
C ILE A 637 1.48 31.29 -11.78
N SER A 638 2.76 30.95 -11.94
CA SER A 638 3.58 31.43 -13.03
C SER A 638 3.05 30.99 -14.41
N LEU A 639 2.56 29.76 -14.54
CA LEU A 639 1.93 29.28 -15.77
C LEU A 639 0.58 29.98 -16.05
N ARG A 640 -0.24 30.21 -15.03
CA ARG A 640 -1.52 30.90 -15.19
C ARG A 640 -1.34 32.38 -15.58
N SER A 641 -0.36 33.07 -15.03
CA SER A 641 -0.10 34.49 -15.29
C SER A 641 0.66 34.74 -16.57
N ASN A 642 1.27 33.74 -17.21
CA ASN A 642 2.01 33.91 -18.45
C ASN A 642 1.05 34.04 -19.64
N GLU A 643 1.01 35.22 -20.26
CA GLU A 643 0.12 35.55 -21.40
C GLU A 643 0.50 34.82 -22.70
N LEU A 644 1.78 34.43 -22.86
CA LEU A 644 2.24 33.65 -24.01
C LEU A 644 1.69 32.21 -23.97
N ILE A 645 1.31 31.71 -22.81
CA ILE A 645 0.71 30.37 -22.66
C ILE A 645 -0.79 30.51 -22.83
N LYS A 646 -1.30 30.00 -23.92
CA LYS A 646 -2.73 30.01 -24.26
C LYS A 646 -3.33 28.64 -23.86
N GLY A 647 -4.11 28.62 -22.78
CA GLY A 647 -4.83 27.44 -22.29
C GLY A 647 -6.16 27.22 -23.02
N ILE A 648 -6.98 26.32 -22.50
CA ILE A 648 -8.31 26.05 -23.02
C ILE A 648 -9.34 26.81 -22.17
N LEU A 649 -10.11 27.67 -22.82
CA LEU A 649 -11.14 28.50 -22.18
C LEU A 649 -12.48 27.73 -22.10
N ILE A 650 -12.90 27.35 -20.91
CA ILE A 650 -14.16 26.64 -20.65
C ILE A 650 -14.98 27.47 -19.67
N GLY A 651 -16.17 27.93 -20.10
CA GLY A 651 -17.06 28.70 -19.26
C GLY A 651 -16.46 29.98 -18.69
N GLY A 652 -15.63 30.67 -19.47
CA GLY A 652 -14.93 31.90 -19.05
C GLY A 652 -13.71 31.67 -18.17
N LYS A 653 -13.34 30.41 -17.87
CA LYS A 653 -12.17 30.04 -17.10
C LYS A 653 -11.13 29.34 -17.97
N GLU A 654 -9.92 29.89 -18.00
CA GLU A 654 -8.82 29.31 -18.76
C GLU A 654 -8.10 28.20 -17.96
N SER A 655 -7.95 27.03 -18.57
CA SER A 655 -7.27 25.88 -17.99
C SER A 655 -5.91 25.71 -18.65
N LYS A 656 -4.81 26.00 -17.92
CA LYS A 656 -3.43 25.85 -18.37
C LYS A 656 -2.69 24.70 -17.70
N ILE A 657 -3.07 24.33 -16.45
CA ILE A 657 -2.36 23.32 -15.66
C ILE A 657 -3.33 22.54 -14.76
N LYS A 658 -3.01 21.28 -14.54
CA LYS A 658 -3.58 20.40 -13.51
C LYS A 658 -2.45 19.69 -12.78
N GLN A 659 -2.52 19.63 -11.44
CA GLN A 659 -1.47 19.04 -10.62
C GLN A 659 -2.01 18.04 -9.59
N PHE A 660 -1.25 17.00 -9.35
CA PHE A 660 -1.42 16.12 -8.20
C PHE A 660 -0.04 15.92 -7.54
N ALA A 661 0.27 16.74 -6.57
CA ALA A 661 1.61 16.87 -5.98
C ALA A 661 2.67 17.23 -7.04
N ASP A 662 3.57 16.29 -7.34
CA ASP A 662 4.64 16.45 -8.34
C ASP A 662 4.19 16.08 -9.77
N ASP A 663 3.12 15.31 -9.93
CA ASP A 663 2.56 14.99 -11.25
C ASP A 663 1.87 16.24 -11.82
N SER A 664 2.47 16.85 -12.85
CA SER A 664 2.00 18.08 -13.49
C SER A 664 1.61 17.85 -14.95
N GLN A 665 0.41 18.28 -15.31
CA GLN A 665 -0.10 18.26 -16.68
C GLN A 665 -0.40 19.69 -17.12
N ALA A 666 0.32 20.21 -18.10
CA ALA A 666 0.00 21.47 -18.75
C ALA A 666 -0.88 21.22 -19.99
N ILE A 667 -1.75 22.16 -20.28
CA ILE A 667 -2.66 22.12 -21.41
C ILE A 667 -2.50 23.44 -22.19
N SER A 668 -2.31 23.33 -23.49
CA SER A 668 -2.06 24.47 -24.35
C SER A 668 -2.76 24.29 -25.70
N ILE A 669 -3.14 25.37 -26.35
CA ILE A 669 -3.47 25.30 -27.78
C ILE A 669 -2.25 24.82 -28.57
N PHE A 670 -2.47 24.27 -29.77
CA PHE A 670 -1.42 23.77 -30.66
C PHE A 670 -0.71 24.95 -31.36
N ASP A 671 0.12 25.62 -30.61
CA ASP A 671 0.91 26.78 -31.07
C ASP A 671 2.34 26.65 -30.55
N LYS A 672 3.33 26.85 -31.43
CA LYS A 672 4.74 26.73 -31.11
C LYS A 672 5.16 27.64 -29.97
N GLU A 673 4.74 28.89 -30.02
CA GLU A 673 5.10 29.90 -29.02
C GLU A 673 4.56 29.52 -27.64
N SER A 674 3.30 29.11 -27.57
CA SER A 674 2.64 28.70 -26.33
C SER A 674 3.25 27.45 -25.72
N ILE A 675 3.62 26.47 -26.54
CA ILE A 675 4.25 25.21 -26.07
C ILE A 675 5.68 25.53 -25.56
N ASN A 676 6.47 26.29 -26.32
CA ASN A 676 7.82 26.66 -25.89
C ASN A 676 7.80 27.53 -24.63
N ALA A 677 6.86 28.47 -24.51
CA ALA A 677 6.68 29.30 -23.32
C ALA A 677 6.34 28.44 -22.10
N THR A 678 5.56 27.35 -22.30
CA THR A 678 5.26 26.39 -21.22
C THR A 678 6.52 25.72 -20.71
N PHE A 679 7.36 25.16 -21.59
CA PHE A 679 8.61 24.51 -21.17
C PHE A 679 9.59 25.50 -20.54
N LYS A 680 9.73 26.69 -21.09
CA LYS A 680 10.57 27.74 -20.52
C LYS A 680 10.14 28.11 -19.10
N ASN A 681 8.84 28.18 -18.84
CA ASN A 681 8.30 28.48 -17.52
C ASN A 681 8.67 27.39 -16.50
N PHE A 682 8.59 26.09 -16.90
CA PHE A 682 9.04 24.97 -16.06
C PHE A 682 10.55 25.02 -15.78
N GLU A 683 11.38 25.41 -16.77
CA GLU A 683 12.83 25.55 -16.57
C GLU A 683 13.18 26.71 -15.65
N ASP A 684 12.54 27.86 -15.84
CA ASP A 684 12.78 29.04 -15.01
C ASP A 684 12.37 28.78 -13.55
N TYR A 685 11.25 28.09 -13.35
CA TYR A 685 10.91 27.53 -12.01
C TYR A 685 11.99 26.59 -11.49
N GLY A 686 12.54 25.73 -12.34
CA GLY A 686 13.60 24.78 -11.98
C GLY A 686 14.88 25.46 -11.50
N LYS A 687 15.28 26.58 -12.12
CA LYS A 687 16.49 27.37 -11.77
C LYS A 687 16.42 27.92 -10.35
N VAL A 688 15.24 28.32 -9.88
CA VAL A 688 15.03 28.90 -8.54
C VAL A 688 14.61 27.90 -7.49
N SER A 689 13.87 26.83 -7.88
CA SER A 689 13.35 25.81 -6.95
C SER A 689 14.28 24.60 -6.76
N GLY A 690 15.24 24.40 -7.68
CA GLY A 690 16.07 23.20 -7.74
C GLY A 690 15.39 21.98 -8.39
N SER A 691 14.15 22.13 -8.86
CA SER A 691 13.41 21.07 -9.56
C SER A 691 13.99 20.86 -10.97
N VAL A 692 14.11 19.62 -11.41
CA VAL A 692 14.67 19.28 -12.73
C VAL A 692 13.64 18.49 -13.53
N ILE A 693 13.37 18.92 -14.77
CA ILE A 693 12.49 18.20 -15.69
C ILE A 693 13.16 16.90 -16.13
N ASN A 694 12.41 15.83 -16.13
CA ASN A 694 12.79 14.54 -16.69
C ASN A 694 12.28 14.44 -18.13
N PHE A 695 13.05 14.91 -19.11
CA PHE A 695 12.67 14.89 -20.52
C PHE A 695 12.40 13.48 -21.05
N ASP A 696 13.13 12.47 -20.59
CA ASP A 696 12.92 11.07 -21.02
C ASP A 696 11.51 10.54 -20.71
N LYS A 697 10.86 11.08 -19.67
CA LYS A 697 9.53 10.68 -19.25
C LYS A 697 8.43 11.67 -19.58
N SER A 698 8.81 12.92 -19.84
CA SER A 698 7.85 13.94 -20.25
C SER A 698 7.37 13.68 -21.67
N LYS A 699 6.09 13.91 -21.94
CA LYS A 699 5.44 13.55 -23.20
C LYS A 699 4.45 14.61 -23.65
N LEU A 700 4.32 14.73 -24.96
CA LEU A 700 3.32 15.56 -25.64
C LEU A 700 2.30 14.66 -26.35
N MET A 701 1.01 14.97 -26.22
CA MET A 701 -0.08 14.30 -26.92
C MET A 701 -1.01 15.32 -27.56
N ARG A 702 -1.32 15.09 -28.83
CA ARG A 702 -2.30 15.89 -29.59
C ARG A 702 -3.70 15.55 -29.14
N ILE A 703 -4.55 16.55 -28.97
CA ILE A 703 -5.96 16.38 -28.62
C ILE A 703 -6.84 17.30 -29.45
N GLY A 704 -8.13 17.03 -29.53
CA GLY A 704 -9.07 17.78 -30.34
C GLY A 704 -8.91 17.53 -31.83
N SER A 705 -9.06 18.57 -32.66
CA SER A 705 -9.06 18.46 -34.13
C SER A 705 -7.78 17.88 -34.75
N ILE A 706 -6.67 17.92 -34.00
CA ILE A 706 -5.36 17.45 -34.48
C ILE A 706 -4.97 16.06 -33.92
N LYS A 707 -5.86 15.37 -33.24
CA LYS A 707 -5.56 14.09 -32.56
C LYS A 707 -4.99 13.01 -33.49
N ASP A 708 -5.43 12.97 -34.74
CA ASP A 708 -5.01 12.01 -35.76
C ASP A 708 -3.89 12.54 -36.66
N SER A 709 -3.47 13.78 -36.44
CA SER A 709 -2.44 14.42 -37.24
C SER A 709 -1.04 13.92 -36.91
N LEU A 710 -0.19 13.78 -37.93
CA LEU A 710 1.24 13.49 -37.79
C LEU A 710 2.08 14.77 -37.76
N PHE A 711 1.50 15.94 -37.94
CA PHE A 711 2.26 17.19 -37.90
C PHE A 711 2.94 17.36 -36.54
N ALA A 712 4.27 17.50 -36.55
CA ALA A 712 5.07 17.91 -35.42
C ALA A 712 5.41 19.37 -35.56
N VAL A 713 5.22 20.16 -34.52
CA VAL A 713 5.77 21.50 -34.42
C VAL A 713 7.26 21.33 -34.08
N ASP A 714 8.12 22.00 -34.82
CA ASP A 714 9.57 22.05 -34.50
C ASP A 714 9.76 22.91 -33.24
N LEU A 715 9.86 22.23 -32.11
CA LEU A 715 10.01 22.84 -30.78
C LEU A 715 11.49 23.08 -30.50
N ASP A 716 11.79 24.13 -29.72
CA ASP A 716 13.14 24.41 -29.23
C ASP A 716 13.64 23.32 -28.28
N TYR A 717 12.71 22.53 -27.68
CA TYR A 717 12.95 21.43 -26.77
C TYR A 717 12.91 20.07 -27.49
N LYS A 718 14.01 19.76 -28.22
CA LYS A 718 14.12 18.56 -29.08
C LYS A 718 14.05 17.21 -28.35
N ASP A 719 14.35 17.19 -27.04
CA ASP A 719 14.38 15.98 -26.22
C ASP A 719 12.98 15.50 -25.80
N VAL A 720 11.94 16.31 -25.96
CA VAL A 720 10.56 15.95 -25.60
C VAL A 720 9.91 15.17 -26.72
N LYS A 721 9.32 14.04 -26.39
CA LYS A 721 8.74 13.12 -27.38
C LYS A 721 7.26 13.34 -27.58
N TRP A 722 6.87 13.57 -28.85
CA TRP A 722 5.49 13.39 -29.25
C TRP A 722 5.09 11.93 -29.18
N THR A 723 3.94 11.64 -28.66
CA THR A 723 3.42 10.27 -28.56
C THR A 723 2.05 10.15 -29.21
N ASN A 724 1.86 9.08 -30.00
CA ASN A 724 0.55 8.64 -30.47
C ASN A 724 0.00 7.51 -29.58
N GLY A 725 0.83 6.99 -28.61
CA GLY A 725 0.43 6.04 -27.60
C GLY A 725 -0.07 6.72 -26.35
N PRO A 726 -0.45 5.96 -25.32
CA PRO A 726 -1.04 6.53 -24.12
C PRO A 726 -0.03 7.31 -23.26
N ILE A 727 -0.53 8.38 -22.65
CA ILE A 727 0.12 9.04 -21.52
C ILE A 727 -0.50 8.50 -20.23
N GLU A 728 0.32 7.98 -19.32
CA GLU A 728 -0.14 7.52 -18.00
C GLU A 728 -0.22 8.71 -17.03
N ILE A 729 -1.43 9.15 -16.68
CA ILE A 729 -1.70 10.21 -15.71
C ILE A 729 -2.46 9.62 -14.53
N LEU A 730 -1.89 9.70 -13.33
CA LEU A 730 -2.51 9.21 -12.08
C LEU A 730 -3.02 7.77 -12.17
N GLY A 731 -2.31 6.93 -12.93
CA GLY A 731 -2.63 5.52 -13.11
C GLY A 731 -3.73 5.23 -14.13
N ILE A 732 -4.17 6.24 -14.90
CA ILE A 732 -5.03 6.12 -16.09
C ILE A 732 -4.16 6.33 -17.32
N ASN A 733 -4.32 5.47 -18.33
CA ASN A 733 -3.67 5.64 -19.62
C ASN A 733 -4.60 6.42 -20.55
N PHE A 734 -4.26 7.67 -20.83
CA PHE A 734 -5.00 8.53 -21.74
C PHE A 734 -4.53 8.34 -23.17
N TYR A 735 -5.45 8.04 -24.06
CA TYR A 735 -5.29 8.08 -25.51
C TYR A 735 -5.89 9.40 -26.03
N SER A 736 -5.63 9.71 -27.29
CA SER A 736 -6.19 10.88 -27.94
C SER A 736 -7.72 10.82 -28.08
N THR A 737 -8.30 9.61 -28.03
CA THR A 737 -9.75 9.38 -28.05
C THR A 737 -10.28 8.86 -26.72
N PHE A 738 -11.50 9.24 -26.42
CA PHE A 738 -12.19 8.88 -25.20
C PHE A 738 -12.53 7.39 -25.11
N GLU A 739 -12.95 6.80 -26.24
CA GLU A 739 -13.33 5.40 -26.34
C GLU A 739 -12.15 4.46 -26.11
N GLU A 740 -11.04 4.74 -26.79
CA GLU A 740 -9.80 3.98 -26.60
C GLU A 740 -9.28 4.07 -25.16
N THR A 741 -9.31 5.26 -24.58
CA THR A 741 -8.92 5.47 -23.18
C THR A 741 -9.73 4.58 -22.25
N THR A 742 -11.05 4.56 -22.40
CA THR A 742 -11.95 3.78 -21.55
C THR A 742 -11.73 2.29 -21.74
N LYS A 743 -11.76 1.81 -22.99
CA LYS A 743 -11.57 0.40 -23.36
C LYS A 743 -10.24 -0.14 -22.85
N TYR A 744 -9.14 0.53 -23.16
CA TYR A 744 -7.79 0.10 -22.78
C TYR A 744 -7.63 -0.04 -21.26
N ASN A 745 -8.11 0.94 -20.50
CA ASN A 745 -7.95 0.90 -19.05
C ASN A 745 -8.75 -0.25 -18.40
N TYR A 746 -9.95 -0.58 -18.88
CA TYR A 746 -10.70 -1.73 -18.37
C TYR A 746 -10.07 -3.06 -18.79
N GLU A 747 -9.58 -3.22 -20.03
CA GLU A 747 -8.86 -4.42 -20.45
C GLU A 747 -7.58 -4.64 -19.63
N LYS A 748 -6.79 -3.60 -19.42
CA LYS A 748 -5.58 -3.66 -18.58
C LYS A 748 -5.88 -4.03 -17.13
N VAL A 749 -7.05 -3.67 -16.60
CA VAL A 749 -7.49 -4.10 -15.27
C VAL A 749 -7.87 -5.57 -15.27
N LEU A 750 -8.53 -6.06 -16.33
CA LEU A 750 -8.82 -7.49 -16.47
C LEU A 750 -7.55 -8.34 -16.45
N GLU A 751 -6.51 -7.95 -17.19
CA GLU A 751 -5.21 -8.62 -17.13
C GLU A 751 -4.60 -8.66 -15.72
N LYS A 752 -4.71 -7.55 -14.98
CA LYS A 752 -4.24 -7.49 -13.59
C LYS A 752 -5.08 -8.35 -12.65
N ILE A 753 -6.37 -8.50 -12.91
CA ILE A 753 -7.27 -9.41 -12.20
C ILE A 753 -6.89 -10.84 -12.48
N ASP A 754 -6.65 -11.21 -13.75
CA ASP A 754 -6.24 -12.56 -14.14
C ASP A 754 -4.94 -13.00 -13.46
N LYS A 755 -3.90 -12.13 -13.49
CA LYS A 755 -2.65 -12.38 -12.76
C LYS A 755 -2.86 -12.55 -11.25
N ALA A 756 -3.78 -11.78 -10.66
CA ALA A 756 -4.10 -11.92 -9.26
C ALA A 756 -4.87 -13.23 -9.00
N ILE A 757 -5.84 -13.58 -9.82
CA ILE A 757 -6.57 -14.86 -9.73
C ILE A 757 -5.61 -16.03 -9.84
N GLN A 758 -4.70 -16.06 -10.81
CA GLN A 758 -3.66 -17.08 -10.94
C GLN A 758 -2.86 -17.24 -9.65
N THR A 759 -2.44 -16.11 -9.04
CA THR A 759 -1.68 -16.13 -7.79
C THR A 759 -2.48 -16.68 -6.62
N TRP A 760 -3.77 -16.31 -6.51
CA TRP A 760 -4.60 -16.70 -5.39
C TRP A 760 -5.29 -18.06 -5.56
N SER A 761 -5.46 -18.54 -6.79
CA SER A 761 -6.01 -19.89 -7.07
C SER A 761 -5.09 -21.01 -6.60
N THR A 762 -3.80 -20.73 -6.45
CA THR A 762 -2.83 -21.69 -5.89
C THR A 762 -2.94 -21.82 -4.36
N GLN A 763 -3.75 -20.97 -3.69
CA GLN A 763 -3.97 -21.06 -2.25
C GLN A 763 -5.24 -21.88 -1.95
N LYS A 764 -5.14 -22.81 -1.00
CA LYS A 764 -6.31 -23.55 -0.49
C LYS A 764 -7.16 -22.64 0.39
N LEU A 765 -7.98 -21.79 -0.23
CA LEU A 765 -8.87 -20.88 0.45
C LEU A 765 -10.24 -21.51 0.69
N THR A 766 -10.81 -21.22 1.86
CA THR A 766 -12.22 -21.48 2.11
C THR A 766 -13.10 -20.58 1.22
N LEU A 767 -14.39 -20.88 1.12
CA LEU A 767 -15.34 -20.05 0.39
C LEU A 767 -15.33 -18.59 0.91
N PHE A 768 -15.29 -18.41 2.23
CA PHE A 768 -15.20 -17.08 2.86
C PHE A 768 -13.85 -16.39 2.60
N GLY A 769 -12.76 -17.14 2.60
CA GLY A 769 -11.44 -16.64 2.22
C GLY A 769 -11.40 -16.14 0.78
N LYS A 770 -12.01 -16.86 -0.17
CA LYS A 770 -12.14 -16.41 -1.55
C LYS A 770 -12.98 -15.14 -1.70
N ILE A 771 -14.10 -15.03 -0.99
CA ILE A 771 -14.91 -13.80 -0.96
C ILE A 771 -14.08 -12.62 -0.41
N SER A 772 -13.30 -12.85 0.63
CA SER A 772 -12.41 -11.83 1.20
C SER A 772 -11.39 -11.36 0.16
N VAL A 773 -10.75 -12.27 -0.57
CA VAL A 773 -9.81 -11.94 -1.66
C VAL A 773 -10.52 -11.17 -2.79
N ILE A 774 -11.72 -11.58 -3.20
CA ILE A 774 -12.51 -10.87 -4.21
C ILE A 774 -12.71 -9.41 -3.78
N ASN A 775 -13.19 -9.19 -2.55
CA ASN A 775 -13.52 -7.86 -2.05
C ASN A 775 -12.29 -6.97 -1.78
N THR A 776 -11.19 -7.54 -1.27
CA THR A 776 -10.02 -6.76 -0.84
C THR A 776 -8.95 -6.64 -1.91
N VAL A 777 -8.75 -7.67 -2.74
CA VAL A 777 -7.67 -7.72 -3.74
C VAL A 777 -8.18 -7.47 -5.15
N LEU A 778 -9.20 -8.22 -5.60
CA LEU A 778 -9.64 -8.13 -6.98
C LEU A 778 -10.45 -6.86 -7.24
N LEU A 779 -11.45 -6.59 -6.42
CA LEU A 779 -12.30 -5.41 -6.53
C LEU A 779 -11.51 -4.11 -6.35
N SER A 780 -10.51 -4.08 -5.46
CA SER A 780 -9.68 -2.89 -5.25
C SER A 780 -8.96 -2.40 -6.50
N LYS A 781 -8.65 -3.31 -7.45
CA LYS A 781 -8.03 -2.96 -8.75
C LYS A 781 -8.98 -2.17 -9.66
N LEU A 782 -10.29 -2.34 -9.49
CA LEU A 782 -11.34 -1.69 -10.26
C LEU A 782 -11.75 -0.32 -9.71
N ILE A 783 -11.69 -0.12 -8.39
CA ILE A 783 -12.29 1.04 -7.70
C ILE A 783 -11.86 2.37 -8.33
N SER A 784 -10.56 2.56 -8.58
CA SER A 784 -10.08 3.84 -9.15
C SER A 784 -10.63 4.09 -10.56
N LYS A 785 -10.79 3.03 -11.37
CA LYS A 785 -11.32 3.12 -12.72
C LYS A 785 -12.81 3.38 -12.70
N LEU A 786 -13.59 2.62 -11.97
CA LEU A 786 -15.03 2.84 -11.78
C LEU A 786 -15.34 4.24 -11.21
N SER A 787 -14.47 4.76 -10.35
CA SER A 787 -14.64 6.10 -9.76
C SER A 787 -14.33 7.25 -10.71
N SER A 788 -13.47 7.09 -11.71
CA SER A 788 -12.91 8.21 -12.48
C SER A 788 -13.09 8.08 -14.00
N LEU A 789 -13.47 6.91 -14.50
CA LEU A 789 -13.80 6.67 -15.91
C LEU A 789 -15.32 6.54 -16.10
N PRO A 790 -15.84 6.69 -17.32
CA PRO A 790 -17.20 6.28 -17.63
C PRO A 790 -17.48 4.85 -17.20
N SER A 791 -18.76 4.54 -16.99
CA SER A 791 -19.18 3.19 -16.60
C SER A 791 -18.75 2.17 -17.65
N PRO A 792 -18.27 0.99 -17.24
CA PRO A 792 -17.90 -0.06 -18.18
C PRO A 792 -19.14 -0.58 -18.92
N SER A 793 -18.95 -1.09 -20.14
CA SER A 793 -20.04 -1.72 -20.90
C SER A 793 -20.63 -2.92 -20.13
N THR A 794 -21.88 -3.26 -20.44
CA THR A 794 -22.56 -4.41 -19.84
C THR A 794 -21.80 -5.72 -20.08
N ASP A 795 -21.14 -5.85 -21.23
CA ASP A 795 -20.28 -6.99 -21.55
C ASP A 795 -19.04 -7.01 -20.63
N MET A 796 -18.38 -5.88 -20.46
CA MET A 796 -17.21 -5.77 -19.56
C MET A 796 -17.58 -6.11 -18.12
N ILE A 797 -18.72 -5.65 -17.63
CA ILE A 797 -19.24 -5.99 -16.29
C ILE A 797 -19.42 -7.51 -16.16
N LYS A 798 -20.07 -8.15 -17.15
CA LYS A 798 -20.26 -9.60 -17.18
C LYS A 798 -18.93 -10.36 -17.18
N ARG A 799 -17.97 -9.93 -17.98
CA ARG A 799 -16.63 -10.54 -18.04
C ARG A 799 -15.93 -10.47 -16.69
N ILE A 800 -15.99 -9.33 -16.00
CA ILE A 800 -15.38 -9.16 -14.66
C ILE A 800 -16.08 -10.07 -13.64
N GLU A 801 -17.41 -10.06 -13.61
CA GLU A 801 -18.20 -10.84 -12.66
C GLU A 801 -18.03 -12.36 -12.87
N ASN A 802 -17.98 -12.81 -14.12
CA ASN A 802 -17.72 -14.21 -14.44
C ASN A 802 -16.34 -14.65 -13.91
N LYS A 803 -15.27 -13.84 -14.11
CA LYS A 803 -13.95 -14.16 -13.55
C LYS A 803 -13.97 -14.26 -12.02
N PHE A 804 -14.75 -13.42 -11.32
CA PHE A 804 -14.90 -13.50 -9.87
C PHE A 804 -15.66 -14.76 -9.44
N ILE A 805 -16.70 -15.13 -10.18
CA ILE A 805 -17.49 -16.34 -9.95
C ILE A 805 -16.66 -17.60 -10.21
N ASP A 806 -15.91 -17.64 -11.30
CA ASP A 806 -15.00 -18.75 -11.64
C ASP A 806 -13.93 -18.94 -10.56
N PHE A 807 -13.34 -17.86 -10.06
CA PHE A 807 -12.42 -17.91 -8.93
C PHE A 807 -13.11 -18.44 -7.65
N LEU A 808 -14.33 -17.98 -7.37
CA LEU A 808 -15.07 -18.41 -6.18
C LEU A 808 -15.32 -19.93 -6.19
N TRP A 809 -15.80 -20.46 -7.30
CA TRP A 809 -16.20 -21.84 -7.43
C TRP A 809 -15.09 -22.78 -7.94
N SER A 810 -13.93 -22.24 -8.34
CA SER A 810 -12.82 -23.00 -8.95
C SER A 810 -13.30 -23.83 -10.15
N SER A 811 -14.11 -23.23 -11.02
CA SER A 811 -14.72 -23.88 -12.21
C SER A 811 -15.63 -25.08 -11.92
N LYS A 812 -16.06 -25.25 -10.65
CA LYS A 812 -17.05 -26.26 -10.25
C LYS A 812 -18.47 -25.71 -10.44
N ARG A 813 -19.49 -26.60 -10.40
CA ARG A 813 -20.89 -26.20 -10.49
C ARG A 813 -21.22 -25.09 -9.47
N HIS A 814 -21.92 -24.06 -9.91
CA HIS A 814 -22.40 -22.97 -9.06
C HIS A 814 -23.48 -23.52 -8.12
N ALA A 815 -23.18 -23.54 -6.83
CA ALA A 815 -24.06 -24.11 -5.82
C ALA A 815 -25.14 -23.12 -5.32
N ILE A 816 -24.97 -21.81 -5.56
CA ILE A 816 -25.82 -20.74 -5.01
C ILE A 816 -26.10 -19.72 -6.12
N SER A 817 -27.33 -19.21 -6.21
CA SER A 817 -27.69 -18.18 -7.16
C SER A 817 -26.92 -16.88 -6.92
N LYS A 818 -26.63 -16.12 -7.99
CA LYS A 818 -25.93 -14.84 -7.91
C LYS A 818 -26.64 -13.84 -6.99
N GLU A 819 -27.96 -13.83 -7.00
CA GLU A 819 -28.77 -12.97 -6.15
C GLU A 819 -28.51 -13.25 -4.68
N MET A 820 -28.47 -14.52 -4.28
CA MET A 820 -28.20 -14.93 -2.90
C MET A 820 -26.74 -14.62 -2.52
N LEU A 821 -25.76 -14.81 -3.44
CA LEU A 821 -24.36 -14.48 -3.21
C LEU A 821 -24.16 -13.02 -2.84
N THR A 822 -24.92 -12.10 -3.46
CA THR A 822 -24.78 -10.64 -3.25
C THR A 822 -25.42 -10.14 -1.95
N LYS A 823 -26.34 -10.90 -1.36
CA LYS A 823 -26.96 -10.52 -0.07
C LYS A 823 -25.95 -10.44 1.05
N ASN A 824 -26.26 -9.65 2.07
CA ASN A 824 -25.43 -9.54 3.27
C ASN A 824 -25.42 -10.86 4.08
N ARG A 825 -24.37 -11.09 4.86
CA ARG A 825 -24.26 -12.27 5.74
C ARG A 825 -25.44 -12.39 6.73
N SER A 826 -25.98 -11.28 7.23
CA SER A 826 -27.19 -11.23 8.05
C SER A 826 -28.41 -11.78 7.35
N ASN A 827 -28.44 -11.79 6.02
CA ASN A 827 -29.51 -12.28 5.17
C ASN A 827 -29.09 -13.55 4.40
N PHE A 828 -28.22 -14.35 5.02
CA PHE A 828 -27.69 -15.63 4.49
C PHE A 828 -26.92 -15.50 3.17
N GLY A 829 -26.46 -14.29 2.80
CA GLY A 829 -25.62 -14.04 1.64
C GLY A 829 -24.14 -14.12 1.97
N LEU A 830 -23.29 -13.94 0.95
CA LEU A 830 -21.83 -13.98 1.07
C LEU A 830 -21.16 -12.60 0.90
N ASN A 831 -21.91 -11.52 0.75
CA ASN A 831 -21.36 -10.19 0.39
C ASN A 831 -20.53 -10.21 -0.92
N PHE A 832 -20.92 -11.01 -1.91
CA PHE A 832 -20.27 -10.99 -3.22
C PHE A 832 -20.51 -9.63 -3.90
N PRO A 833 -19.50 -8.98 -4.49
CA PRO A 833 -19.67 -7.65 -5.04
C PRO A 833 -20.42 -7.68 -6.36
N CYS A 834 -21.47 -6.89 -6.48
CA CYS A 834 -22.12 -6.56 -7.74
C CYS A 834 -21.42 -5.34 -8.36
N ILE A 835 -20.75 -5.51 -9.48
CA ILE A 835 -19.94 -4.46 -10.11
C ILE A 835 -20.81 -3.30 -10.58
N ALA A 836 -21.99 -3.57 -11.15
CA ALA A 836 -22.93 -2.53 -11.57
C ALA A 836 -23.40 -1.65 -10.39
N THR A 837 -23.75 -2.27 -9.25
CA THR A 837 -24.14 -1.52 -8.05
C THR A 837 -22.96 -0.73 -7.47
N LYS A 838 -21.75 -1.29 -7.53
CA LYS A 838 -20.54 -0.61 -7.07
C LYS A 838 -20.22 0.60 -7.95
N ASP A 839 -20.32 0.48 -9.25
CA ASP A 839 -20.16 1.59 -10.20
C ASP A 839 -21.17 2.71 -9.90
N LYS A 840 -22.48 2.38 -9.84
CA LYS A 840 -23.54 3.33 -9.47
C LYS A 840 -23.23 4.06 -8.15
N SER A 841 -22.79 3.33 -7.12
CA SER A 841 -22.47 3.93 -5.82
C SER A 841 -21.25 4.88 -5.86
N LEU A 842 -20.26 4.58 -6.69
CA LEU A 842 -19.10 5.45 -6.88
C LEU A 842 -19.46 6.73 -7.69
N LYS A 843 -20.35 6.63 -8.68
CA LYS A 843 -20.91 7.79 -9.39
C LYS A 843 -21.74 8.67 -8.45
N MET A 844 -22.60 8.06 -7.62
CA MET A 844 -23.34 8.81 -6.60
C MET A 844 -22.47 9.53 -5.58
N ALA A 845 -21.26 9.02 -5.29
CA ALA A 845 -20.30 9.70 -4.44
C ALA A 845 -19.82 11.04 -5.05
N TRP A 846 -19.85 11.20 -6.37
CA TRP A 846 -19.57 12.47 -7.03
C TRP A 846 -20.68 13.50 -6.81
N ILE A 847 -21.94 13.08 -6.86
CA ILE A 847 -23.09 13.96 -6.51
C ILE A 847 -22.89 14.51 -5.09
N LYS A 848 -22.51 13.65 -4.14
CA LYS A 848 -22.22 14.10 -2.77
C LYS A 848 -21.05 15.10 -2.72
N ARG A 849 -20.03 14.96 -3.58
CA ARG A 849 -18.93 15.94 -3.65
C ARG A 849 -19.38 17.25 -4.23
N LEU A 850 -20.19 17.23 -5.31
CA LEU A 850 -20.76 18.44 -5.91
C LEU A 850 -21.60 19.24 -4.90
N LEU A 851 -22.36 18.56 -4.02
CA LEU A 851 -23.16 19.20 -2.98
C LEU A 851 -22.36 19.73 -1.77
N ASN A 852 -21.18 19.15 -1.47
CA ASN A 852 -20.40 19.47 -0.26
C ASN A 852 -19.11 20.26 -0.52
N SER A 853 -18.80 20.57 -1.77
CA SER A 853 -17.64 21.38 -2.18
C SER A 853 -18.12 22.62 -2.93
N ASP A 854 -17.27 23.65 -2.97
CA ASP A 854 -17.49 24.74 -3.92
C ASP A 854 -17.58 24.12 -5.30
N ALA A 855 -18.75 24.30 -5.94
CA ALA A 855 -19.10 23.63 -7.18
C ALA A 855 -18.07 23.86 -8.31
N ASP A 856 -17.43 25.03 -8.31
CA ASP A 856 -16.39 25.44 -9.25
C ASP A 856 -15.13 24.54 -9.19
N CYS A 857 -14.87 23.89 -8.04
CA CYS A 857 -13.72 23.02 -7.86
C CYS A 857 -13.88 21.63 -8.48
N VAL A 858 -15.12 21.21 -8.79
CA VAL A 858 -15.38 19.81 -9.20
C VAL A 858 -15.50 19.67 -10.69
N SER A 859 -16.21 20.58 -11.34
CA SER A 859 -16.42 20.59 -12.79
C SER A 859 -16.74 22.00 -13.29
N PRO A 860 -15.73 22.75 -13.80
CA PRO A 860 -15.98 24.01 -14.47
C PRO A 860 -16.94 23.88 -15.66
N PHE A 861 -16.85 22.76 -16.40
CA PHE A 861 -17.70 22.51 -17.55
C PHE A 861 -19.18 22.41 -17.15
N LEU A 862 -19.50 21.59 -16.12
CA LEU A 862 -20.89 21.48 -15.67
C LEU A 862 -21.42 22.81 -15.16
N ASN A 863 -20.63 23.53 -14.38
CA ASN A 863 -21.05 24.81 -13.80
C ASN A 863 -21.37 25.85 -14.89
N ALA A 864 -20.59 25.84 -15.98
CA ALA A 864 -20.79 26.74 -17.12
C ALA A 864 -21.98 26.39 -18.00
N ASN A 865 -22.35 25.11 -18.11
CA ASN A 865 -23.29 24.64 -19.13
C ASN A 865 -24.65 24.20 -18.56
N LEU A 866 -24.79 24.05 -17.25
CA LEU A 866 -26.06 23.72 -16.63
C LEU A 866 -26.96 24.96 -16.54
N LYS A 867 -28.25 24.81 -16.86
CA LYS A 867 -29.26 25.89 -16.81
C LYS A 867 -29.55 26.37 -15.38
N VAL A 868 -29.35 25.51 -14.40
CA VAL A 868 -29.57 25.77 -12.97
C VAL A 868 -28.39 25.31 -12.16
N GLY A 869 -28.09 25.95 -11.02
CA GLY A 869 -27.08 25.52 -10.11
C GLY A 869 -27.32 24.13 -9.52
N PHE A 870 -26.27 23.49 -9.02
CA PHE A 870 -26.33 22.11 -8.52
C PHE A 870 -27.36 21.90 -7.41
N ASP A 871 -27.49 22.83 -6.48
CA ASP A 871 -28.47 22.75 -5.40
C ASP A 871 -29.91 22.64 -5.91
N THR A 872 -30.22 23.39 -6.98
CA THR A 872 -31.54 23.36 -7.62
C THR A 872 -31.69 22.11 -8.48
N LEU A 873 -30.69 21.77 -9.30
CA LEU A 873 -30.70 20.58 -10.16
C LEU A 873 -30.98 19.30 -9.38
N PHE A 874 -30.32 19.13 -8.24
CA PHE A 874 -30.48 17.91 -7.44
C PHE A 874 -31.78 17.87 -6.64
N ARG A 875 -32.57 18.95 -6.64
CA ARG A 875 -33.94 18.97 -6.12
C ARG A 875 -34.99 18.86 -7.22
N CYS A 876 -34.60 19.06 -8.49
CA CYS A 876 -35.53 18.90 -9.62
C CYS A 876 -35.98 17.44 -9.75
N ASN A 877 -37.26 17.26 -10.08
CA ASN A 877 -37.84 15.93 -10.30
C ASN A 877 -37.68 15.51 -11.77
N LEU A 878 -36.45 15.22 -12.19
CA LEU A 878 -36.05 14.99 -13.57
C LEU A 878 -35.92 13.49 -13.89
N LYS A 879 -36.57 13.05 -15.00
CA LYS A 879 -36.39 11.71 -15.58
C LYS A 879 -35.10 11.63 -16.37
N LYS A 880 -34.52 10.42 -16.44
CA LYS A 880 -33.40 10.12 -17.32
C LYS A 880 -33.62 10.53 -18.80
N SER A 881 -34.83 10.33 -19.33
CA SER A 881 -35.18 10.71 -20.71
C SER A 881 -35.09 12.21 -20.98
N ASP A 882 -35.29 13.01 -19.94
CA ASP A 882 -35.39 14.46 -20.03
C ASP A 882 -34.11 15.18 -19.60
N LEU A 883 -33.06 14.40 -19.25
CA LEU A 883 -31.79 14.92 -18.78
C LEU A 883 -31.11 15.90 -19.75
N LYS A 884 -31.31 15.73 -21.05
CA LYS A 884 -30.84 16.64 -22.10
C LYS A 884 -31.37 18.08 -21.94
N ASP A 885 -32.50 18.26 -21.26
CA ASP A 885 -33.13 19.59 -21.09
C ASP A 885 -32.39 20.44 -20.04
N CYS A 886 -31.53 19.85 -19.20
CA CYS A 886 -30.81 20.56 -18.12
C CYS A 886 -29.57 21.32 -18.56
N SER A 887 -29.10 21.13 -19.80
CA SER A 887 -27.89 21.76 -20.34
C SER A 887 -28.11 22.23 -21.77
N ASP A 888 -27.44 23.31 -22.15
CA ASP A 888 -27.48 23.85 -23.53
C ASP A 888 -26.46 23.17 -24.44
N SER A 889 -25.49 22.43 -23.87
CA SER A 889 -24.47 21.67 -24.60
C SER A 889 -24.55 20.18 -24.28
N GLN A 890 -23.90 19.34 -25.09
CA GLN A 890 -23.77 17.91 -24.77
C GLN A 890 -23.02 17.71 -23.48
N LEU A 891 -23.57 16.89 -22.58
CA LEU A 891 -22.89 16.55 -21.34
C LEU A 891 -21.79 15.50 -21.61
N PRO A 892 -20.57 15.69 -21.13
CA PRO A 892 -19.54 14.67 -21.17
C PRO A 892 -20.04 13.32 -20.64
N LEU A 893 -19.66 12.23 -21.29
CA LEU A 893 -20.21 10.89 -21.01
C LEU A 893 -20.18 10.50 -19.53
N PHE A 894 -19.09 10.84 -18.84
CA PHE A 894 -18.96 10.60 -17.40
C PHE A 894 -20.06 11.27 -16.58
N TRP A 895 -20.32 12.54 -16.84
CA TRP A 895 -21.36 13.32 -16.15
C TRP A 895 -22.77 12.94 -16.57
N LYS A 896 -22.96 12.69 -17.86
CA LYS A 896 -24.25 12.18 -18.37
C LYS A 896 -24.65 10.91 -17.61
N GLN A 897 -23.76 9.91 -17.51
CA GLN A 897 -24.03 8.67 -16.77
C GLN A 897 -24.22 8.91 -15.28
N THR A 898 -23.46 9.82 -14.68
CA THR A 898 -23.58 10.17 -13.26
C THR A 898 -24.94 10.80 -12.96
N LEU A 899 -25.39 11.74 -13.78
CA LEU A 899 -26.69 12.39 -13.65
C LEU A 899 -27.85 11.44 -14.01
N GLU A 900 -27.68 10.55 -14.98
CA GLU A 900 -28.68 9.51 -15.29
C GLU A 900 -28.94 8.62 -14.07
N ILE A 901 -27.87 8.18 -13.38
CA ILE A 901 -27.99 7.40 -12.15
C ILE A 901 -28.69 8.19 -11.05
N TRP A 902 -28.41 9.49 -10.95
CA TRP A 902 -29.12 10.37 -10.03
C TRP A 902 -30.60 10.48 -10.36
N CYS A 903 -30.95 10.72 -11.64
CA CYS A 903 -32.33 10.80 -12.09
C CYS A 903 -33.10 9.51 -11.79
N GLU A 904 -32.51 8.33 -12.06
CA GLU A 904 -33.11 7.03 -11.72
C GLU A 904 -33.42 6.90 -10.23
N ALA A 905 -32.59 7.45 -9.36
CA ALA A 905 -32.75 7.35 -7.93
C ALA A 905 -33.67 8.41 -7.31
N ASN A 906 -33.74 9.58 -7.91
CA ASN A 906 -34.45 10.75 -7.36
C ASN A 906 -35.82 11.00 -7.96
N TYR A 907 -36.07 10.53 -9.20
CA TYR A 907 -37.33 10.77 -9.87
C TYR A 907 -38.51 10.15 -9.12
N ARG A 908 -39.58 10.91 -9.01
CA ARG A 908 -40.87 10.52 -8.39
C ARG A 908 -42.01 10.76 -9.40
N SER A 909 -42.85 9.77 -9.56
CA SER A 909 -44.09 9.95 -10.31
C SER A 909 -45.06 10.87 -9.56
N ILE A 910 -46.09 11.41 -10.26
CA ILE A 910 -47.09 12.31 -9.67
C ILE A 910 -47.71 11.71 -8.41
N ASP A 911 -48.02 10.41 -8.43
CA ASP A 911 -48.64 9.70 -7.29
C ASP A 911 -47.75 9.59 -6.06
N GLN A 912 -46.45 9.74 -6.21
CA GLN A 912 -45.45 9.64 -5.14
C GLN A 912 -45.12 10.99 -4.49
N ILE A 913 -45.68 12.08 -4.99
CA ILE A 913 -45.42 13.44 -4.54
C ILE A 913 -46.38 13.79 -3.39
N GLU A 914 -45.84 13.95 -2.18
CA GLU A 914 -46.62 14.27 -0.99
C GLU A 914 -47.03 15.75 -0.92
N ASN A 915 -46.17 16.66 -1.40
CA ASN A 915 -46.42 18.11 -1.36
C ASN A 915 -46.10 18.79 -2.69
N PRO A 916 -47.04 18.84 -3.63
CA PRO A 916 -46.85 19.43 -4.96
C PRO A 916 -46.40 20.90 -4.94
N ASN A 917 -46.80 21.69 -3.95
CA ASN A 917 -46.49 23.11 -3.85
C ASN A 917 -45.03 23.40 -3.59
N GLU A 918 -44.32 22.46 -2.94
CA GLU A 918 -42.89 22.56 -2.63
C GLU A 918 -42.00 22.01 -3.76
N GLU A 919 -42.56 21.38 -4.79
CA GLU A 919 -41.81 20.88 -5.91
C GLU A 919 -41.20 22.04 -6.73
N ILE A 920 -40.01 21.78 -7.26
CA ILE A 920 -39.37 22.70 -8.19
C ILE A 920 -40.17 22.73 -9.51
N LEU A 921 -40.49 23.94 -9.99
CA LEU A 921 -41.20 24.15 -11.23
C LEU A 921 -40.37 23.80 -12.46
N TRP A 922 -39.08 24.11 -12.40
CA TRP A 922 -38.14 24.01 -13.49
C TRP A 922 -37.53 22.60 -13.62
N LEU A 923 -37.27 22.20 -14.87
CA LEU A 923 -36.71 20.89 -15.18
C LEU A 923 -37.47 19.76 -14.47
N ASN A 924 -38.75 19.88 -14.30
CA ASN A 924 -39.61 18.90 -13.68
C ASN A 924 -40.31 18.03 -14.73
N SER A 925 -40.01 16.72 -14.73
CA SER A 925 -40.54 15.80 -15.73
C SER A 925 -42.02 15.56 -15.61
N ASN A 926 -42.65 15.98 -14.51
CA ASN A 926 -44.11 15.96 -14.36
C ASN A 926 -44.77 17.25 -14.88
N ILE A 927 -43.98 18.32 -15.15
CA ILE A 927 -44.46 19.61 -15.63
C ILE A 927 -43.82 19.87 -16.99
N LYS A 928 -44.56 19.62 -18.10
CA LYS A 928 -44.01 19.70 -19.46
C LYS A 928 -44.86 20.63 -20.34
N LEU A 929 -44.14 21.34 -21.20
CA LEU A 929 -44.74 22.09 -22.29
C LEU A 929 -44.19 21.52 -23.61
N ASP A 930 -45.12 21.15 -24.54
CA ASP A 930 -44.73 20.56 -25.82
C ASP A 930 -43.75 19.39 -25.68
N HIS A 931 -43.99 18.49 -24.73
CA HIS A 931 -43.20 17.29 -24.40
C HIS A 931 -41.81 17.56 -23.81
N LYS A 932 -41.42 18.82 -23.57
CA LYS A 932 -40.14 19.20 -22.93
C LYS A 932 -40.37 19.76 -21.53
N THR A 933 -39.40 19.56 -20.66
CA THR A 933 -39.41 20.20 -19.33
C THR A 933 -39.24 21.71 -19.47
N ILE A 934 -39.87 22.49 -18.60
CA ILE A 934 -39.89 23.94 -18.71
C ILE A 934 -38.69 24.52 -17.95
N PHE A 935 -38.03 25.51 -18.57
CA PHE A 935 -37.06 26.38 -17.91
C PHE A 935 -37.13 27.78 -18.52
N ILE A 936 -37.43 28.78 -17.69
CA ILE A 936 -37.42 30.19 -18.09
C ILE A 936 -36.47 30.93 -17.15
N LYS A 937 -35.31 31.28 -17.68
CA LYS A 937 -34.20 31.90 -16.92
C LYS A 937 -34.68 33.17 -16.21
N GLU A 938 -35.41 34.03 -16.88
CA GLU A 938 -35.88 35.28 -16.30
C GLU A 938 -36.80 35.10 -15.08
N MET A 939 -37.66 34.10 -15.08
CA MET A 939 -38.48 33.76 -13.92
C MET A 939 -37.63 33.18 -12.78
N PHE A 940 -36.68 32.29 -13.15
CA PHE A 940 -35.79 31.67 -12.18
C PHE A 940 -34.90 32.71 -11.49
N ASP A 941 -34.33 33.65 -12.24
CA ASP A 941 -33.48 34.73 -11.72
C ASP A 941 -34.25 35.72 -10.82
N ASN A 942 -35.57 35.77 -10.97
CA ASN A 942 -36.46 36.56 -10.11
C ASN A 942 -37.08 35.72 -8.96
N ASN A 943 -36.38 34.63 -8.54
CA ASN A 943 -36.74 33.77 -7.40
C ASN A 943 -38.09 33.05 -7.52
N ILE A 944 -38.61 32.88 -8.73
CA ILE A 944 -39.77 32.01 -8.99
C ILE A 944 -39.22 30.59 -9.22
N VAL A 945 -39.14 29.79 -8.17
CA VAL A 945 -38.46 28.50 -8.22
C VAL A 945 -39.42 27.32 -8.03
N ARG A 946 -40.43 27.47 -7.17
CA ARG A 946 -41.35 26.40 -6.80
C ARG A 946 -42.77 26.64 -7.32
N VAL A 947 -43.54 25.60 -7.38
CA VAL A 947 -44.96 25.68 -7.79
C VAL A 947 -45.74 26.67 -6.93
N LYS A 948 -45.51 26.74 -5.62
CA LYS A 948 -46.12 27.69 -4.70
C LYS A 948 -45.83 29.16 -5.02
N ASP A 949 -44.75 29.48 -5.70
CA ASP A 949 -44.39 30.86 -6.02
C ASP A 949 -45.36 31.49 -7.03
N LEU A 950 -46.11 30.62 -7.75
CA LEU A 950 -47.18 31.01 -8.66
C LEU A 950 -48.57 31.05 -7.98
N GLN A 951 -48.62 30.98 -6.66
CA GLN A 951 -49.82 31.01 -5.84
C GLN A 951 -49.85 32.25 -4.95
N LYS A 952 -51.04 32.65 -4.50
CA LYS A 952 -51.28 33.61 -3.43
C LYS A 952 -51.16 32.94 -2.07
N ASP A 953 -51.16 33.70 -1.00
CA ASP A 953 -51.08 33.20 0.39
C ASP A 953 -52.24 32.27 0.75
N ASP A 954 -53.41 32.50 0.13
CA ASP A 954 -54.60 31.65 0.23
C ASP A 954 -54.51 30.34 -0.61
N LYS A 955 -53.37 30.08 -1.24
CA LYS A 955 -53.12 28.95 -2.15
C LYS A 955 -53.92 28.98 -3.46
N THR A 956 -54.58 30.07 -3.79
CA THR A 956 -55.18 30.26 -5.13
C THR A 956 -54.08 30.65 -6.12
N TRP A 957 -54.30 30.33 -7.39
CA TRP A 957 -53.33 30.64 -8.45
C TRP A 957 -53.36 32.14 -8.75
N LEU A 958 -52.17 32.71 -8.95
CA LEU A 958 -52.05 34.09 -9.41
C LEU A 958 -52.66 34.20 -10.80
N ASN A 959 -53.56 35.21 -11.03
CA ASN A 959 -53.89 35.62 -12.37
C ASN A 959 -52.74 36.46 -12.96
N PHE A 960 -52.73 36.72 -14.24
CA PHE A 960 -51.61 37.39 -14.91
C PHE A 960 -51.32 38.78 -14.36
N ASP A 961 -52.37 39.55 -14.02
CA ASP A 961 -52.21 40.88 -13.45
C ASP A 961 -51.61 40.85 -12.04
N SER A 962 -52.09 39.93 -11.20
CA SER A 962 -51.51 39.69 -9.88
C SER A 962 -50.08 39.17 -9.97
N PHE A 963 -49.75 38.35 -10.98
CA PHE A 963 -48.39 37.88 -11.25
C PHE A 963 -47.49 39.04 -11.61
N ARG A 964 -47.88 39.93 -12.53
CA ARG A 964 -47.11 41.13 -12.89
C ARG A 964 -46.90 42.08 -11.71
N THR A 965 -47.91 42.23 -10.86
CA THR A 965 -47.81 43.04 -9.63
C THR A 965 -46.81 42.46 -8.65
N LYS A 966 -46.83 41.14 -8.47
CA LYS A 966 -45.90 40.41 -7.54
C LYS A 966 -44.49 40.34 -8.08
N TYR A 967 -44.32 40.24 -9.41
CA TYR A 967 -43.03 40.07 -10.10
C TYR A 967 -42.84 41.10 -11.25
N PRO A 968 -42.71 42.38 -10.93
CA PRO A 968 -42.69 43.46 -11.93
C PRO A 968 -41.53 43.40 -12.93
N ASN A 969 -40.41 42.74 -12.51
CA ASN A 969 -39.19 42.63 -13.32
C ASN A 969 -39.28 41.47 -14.35
N VAL A 970 -40.28 40.61 -14.32
CA VAL A 970 -40.41 39.47 -15.23
C VAL A 970 -41.21 39.88 -16.46
N LYS A 971 -40.57 39.88 -17.62
CA LYS A 971 -41.12 40.31 -18.90
C LYS A 971 -41.66 39.14 -19.70
N ILE A 972 -42.71 38.44 -19.22
CA ILE A 972 -43.39 37.41 -20.01
C ILE A 972 -44.73 37.91 -20.47
N ASN A 973 -45.21 37.39 -21.59
CA ASN A 973 -46.57 37.74 -22.11
C ASN A 973 -47.64 36.84 -21.50
N PHE A 974 -48.91 37.29 -21.63
CA PHE A 974 -50.06 36.58 -21.12
C PHE A 974 -50.15 35.13 -21.61
N LEU A 975 -49.94 34.88 -22.90
CA LEU A 975 -50.01 33.56 -23.49
C LEU A 975 -48.95 32.61 -22.90
N HIS A 976 -47.68 33.07 -22.72
CA HIS A 976 -46.62 32.28 -22.13
C HIS A 976 -46.94 31.94 -20.66
N TYR A 977 -47.40 32.92 -19.87
CA TYR A 977 -47.82 32.67 -18.50
C TYR A 977 -48.89 31.58 -18.39
N HIS A 978 -49.99 31.71 -19.22
CA HIS A 978 -51.06 30.73 -19.23
C HIS A 978 -50.62 29.34 -19.69
N ARG A 979 -49.69 29.25 -20.64
CA ARG A 979 -49.10 27.95 -21.05
C ARG A 979 -48.36 27.29 -19.91
N ILE A 980 -47.60 28.05 -19.08
CA ILE A 980 -46.90 27.53 -17.90
C ILE A 980 -47.92 27.02 -16.87
N ILE A 981 -48.93 27.82 -16.53
CA ILE A 981 -49.97 27.41 -15.59
C ILE A 981 -50.70 26.17 -16.07
N ASN A 982 -51.00 26.07 -17.37
CA ASN A 982 -51.66 24.89 -17.95
C ASN A 982 -50.79 23.65 -17.99
N ALA A 983 -49.47 23.82 -18.10
CA ALA A 983 -48.50 22.71 -18.05
C ALA A 983 -48.38 22.04 -16.66
N ILE A 984 -48.82 22.73 -15.60
CA ILE A 984 -48.84 22.17 -14.26
C ILE A 984 -50.00 21.15 -14.15
N PRO A 985 -49.71 19.88 -13.77
CA PRO A 985 -50.73 18.83 -13.67
C PRO A 985 -51.87 19.19 -12.74
N ILE A 986 -53.07 18.66 -13.06
CA ILE A 986 -54.29 18.87 -12.27
C ILE A 986 -54.09 18.37 -10.81
N GLU A 987 -53.36 17.29 -10.64
CA GLU A 987 -53.03 16.70 -9.35
C GLU A 987 -52.22 17.69 -8.48
N TYR A 988 -51.38 18.55 -9.08
CA TYR A 988 -50.64 19.61 -8.36
C TYR A 988 -51.56 20.79 -8.03
N LYS A 989 -52.64 20.99 -8.82
CA LYS A 989 -53.62 22.07 -8.63
C LYS A 989 -54.68 21.73 -7.56
N ASN A 990 -55.05 20.46 -7.46
CA ASN A 990 -56.02 19.98 -6.50
C ASN A 990 -55.36 19.59 -5.21
N ASN A 991 -55.15 20.52 -4.28
CA ASN A 991 -54.52 20.32 -2.98
C ASN A 991 -55.03 19.04 -2.25
N ARG A 992 -54.39 17.88 -2.43
CA ARG A 992 -54.56 16.78 -1.49
C ARG A 992 -53.85 17.16 -0.20
N LYS A 993 -54.60 17.10 0.93
CA LYS A 993 -54.06 17.38 2.29
C LYS A 993 -52.84 16.49 2.56
N GLY A 994 -51.65 17.03 2.46
CA GLY A 994 -50.41 16.39 2.83
C GLY A 994 -50.00 16.76 4.24
N ASN A 995 -49.67 15.77 5.03
CA ASN A 995 -49.14 15.91 6.38
C ASN A 995 -47.68 16.40 6.39
N ASP A 996 -47.44 17.39 7.26
CA ASP A 996 -46.17 17.76 7.91
C ASP A 996 -44.95 18.13 7.03
N PRO A 997 -44.52 19.41 7.02
CA PRO A 997 -43.36 19.90 6.26
C PRO A 997 -42.00 19.32 6.70
N LYS A 998 -41.93 18.66 7.84
CA LYS A 998 -40.68 17.99 8.30
C LYS A 998 -40.30 16.74 7.49
N LYS A 999 -41.25 16.13 6.74
CA LYS A 999 -40.96 14.91 5.97
C LYS A 999 -40.29 15.14 4.61
N THR A 1000 -40.43 16.29 3.99
CA THR A 1000 -39.83 16.60 2.65
C THR A 1000 -38.29 16.82 2.78
N ALA A 1001 -37.84 17.49 3.82
CA ALA A 1001 -36.40 17.54 4.16
C ALA A 1001 -35.86 16.15 4.56
N LEU A 1002 -36.74 15.31 5.17
CA LEU A 1002 -36.44 13.93 5.56
C LEU A 1002 -36.30 13.00 4.33
N ALA A 1003 -37.08 13.19 3.25
CA ALA A 1003 -37.02 12.35 2.06
C ALA A 1003 -35.70 12.52 1.29
N PHE A 1004 -35.19 13.75 1.16
CA PHE A 1004 -33.85 14.03 0.62
C PHE A 1004 -32.75 13.49 1.53
N SER A 1005 -32.87 13.70 2.84
CA SER A 1005 -32.00 13.13 3.87
C SER A 1005 -32.09 11.59 3.93
N LEU A 1006 -33.27 11.00 3.70
CA LEU A 1006 -33.49 9.55 3.64
C LEU A 1006 -32.96 8.92 2.36
N CYS A 1007 -33.05 9.60 1.20
CA CYS A 1007 -32.37 9.17 -0.02
C CYS A 1007 -30.84 9.19 0.20
N LEU A 1008 -30.27 10.28 0.70
CA LEU A 1008 -28.87 10.36 1.09
C LEU A 1008 -28.51 9.34 2.18
N LYS A 1009 -29.37 9.10 3.17
CA LYS A 1009 -29.18 8.09 4.21
C LYS A 1009 -29.35 6.64 3.69
N LYS A 1010 -30.29 6.35 2.78
CA LYS A 1010 -30.39 5.06 2.10
C LYS A 1010 -29.11 4.78 1.29
N PHE A 1011 -28.59 5.79 0.59
CA PHE A 1011 -27.32 5.66 -0.14
C PHE A 1011 -26.11 5.71 0.80
N GLN A 1012 -26.13 6.46 1.91
CA GLN A 1012 -25.13 6.34 2.96
C GLN A 1012 -25.09 4.93 3.56
N LYS A 1013 -26.23 4.30 3.77
CA LYS A 1013 -26.26 2.88 4.20
C LYS A 1013 -25.67 1.95 3.14
N LEU A 1014 -25.94 2.17 1.84
CA LEU A 1014 -25.30 1.44 0.75
C LEU A 1014 -23.77 1.71 0.69
N ILE A 1015 -23.35 2.96 0.92
CA ILE A 1015 -21.92 3.36 0.96
C ILE A 1015 -21.26 2.82 2.24
N ILE A 1016 -21.91 2.86 3.39
CA ILE A 1016 -21.35 2.41 4.68
C ILE A 1016 -21.26 0.89 4.75
N THR A 1017 -22.19 0.15 4.15
CA THR A 1017 -22.07 -1.31 4.02
C THR A 1017 -20.99 -1.73 3.02
N THR A 1018 -20.49 -0.81 2.18
CA THR A 1018 -19.41 -1.04 1.21
C THR A 1018 -18.09 -0.35 1.56
N HIS A 1019 -18.06 0.52 2.57
CA HIS A 1019 -16.86 1.22 3.04
C HIS A 1019 -16.71 1.08 4.56
N LYS A 1020 -15.98 0.05 5.03
CA LYS A 1020 -14.94 0.33 6.01
C LYS A 1020 -13.85 1.05 5.23
N PRO A 1021 -13.34 2.20 5.69
CA PRO A 1021 -12.29 2.90 4.96
C PRO A 1021 -11.10 1.94 4.82
N ILE A 1022 -10.69 1.71 3.57
CA ILE A 1022 -9.36 1.17 3.27
C ILE A 1022 -8.41 2.33 3.60
N THR A 1023 -8.00 2.40 4.87
CA THR A 1023 -6.96 3.31 5.35
C THR A 1023 -5.59 2.68 5.12
#